data_676dce2d1fa074e831a9869179cb14fc
#
_entry.id   676dce2d1fa074e831a9869179cb14fc
#
_cell.length_a   1.000
_cell.length_b   1.000
_cell.length_c   1.000
_cell.angle_alpha   90.00
_cell.angle_beta   90.00
_cell.angle_gamma   90.00
#
_symmetry.space_group_name_H-M   'P 1'
#
loop_
_entity.id
_entity.type
_entity.pdbx_description
1 polymer ?
#
loop_
_entity_poly.entity_id
_entity_poly.type
_entity_poly.pdbx_seq_one_letter_code
_entity_poly.pdbx_strand_id
1 'polypeptide(L)'
;MGLLTKIFGTYSDHELKKIYPIADQIEALEEEYKALTDAQLQAKTAEFKERLHNGETTDDILPEAFATVREAADRVLGMRPYRVQLIGGIVLHQGRIAEMKTGEGKTLVATLPAYLNALTGKGVHIVTVNDYLAKRDSEWMGKVHRFLGLKVGLIIHDMDKAARQEAYAADITYGTNNEMGFDYLRDNMAIYASEQVQRGHNFAIVDEVDSILIDEARTPLIISGMGEKSTQLYDMAEQFAARLKKYVVAETDDKVEETTDIDADSVVDEKATTATLTARGIAKAEAFFGLENLSDPENSTIAHHINQAIKAHGTMKKDVDYVVKDGEIIIVDEFTGRLMFGRRYSEGLHQAIEAKEHVSVQRESKTLATITFQNYFRLYSKLSGMTGTALTEEEEFSTIYKLDIVEIPTNRPVIRIDNEDAVYKTQAGKYRAVIRQIKECHEKGQPVLVGTVSIEKNELLGKLLTREGIKHNLLNAKNHEKEAEIVAQAGKFGAVTVATNMAGRGTDIMLGGNAEYLAKNDLRKAGMSDELIAEATGYADTDNEEILSARKLFAEKLQQHKEEIAGEADRVRQAGGLFIIGTERHDSRRIDNQLRGRAGRQGDPGETRFYISLEDDLMRLFGGDRVTSMMERLNIDEDTPIEQKILSRAIEQAQTTVESRNFQARKSVLEYDDVMNKQREIIYDQRKQVLDGLEVKNIIMNMMNTSISHLVAEHFAGSEHLDAASCRELLRNVEGLYFPKFTVRFSEEELKEKTAEDVTDAFTAAAAAYYEQKEQEFTSPVMREVERVVLLRVVDEYWMDHIDAMADLRQGIRLRAYAQTDPVIAYKKESLDMFEEMISAIQSETVRRLYSVRLKKDEEIKRERVAKGMTESVGGDGTVKKQPRRVQKIGRNDPCPCGSGKKYKNCCGRNA
;
A
#
# COMPACT_ATOMS: atom_id res chain seq x y z
N MET A 1 17.05 -10.68 -27.89
CA MET A 1 16.00 -11.61 -28.41
C MET A 1 16.66 -12.75 -29.12
N GLY A 2 16.35 -13.99 -28.73
CA GLY A 2 16.91 -15.20 -29.38
C GLY A 2 16.40 -15.38 -30.80
N LEU A 3 17.14 -16.16 -31.59
CA LEU A 3 16.79 -16.44 -33.02
C LEU A 3 15.39 -17.09 -33.15
N LEU A 4 14.99 -17.84 -32.13
CA LEU A 4 13.68 -18.51 -32.06
C LEU A 4 12.52 -17.50 -31.92
N THR A 5 12.65 -16.47 -31.09
CA THR A 5 11.64 -15.40 -30.91
C THR A 5 11.45 -14.56 -32.17
N LYS A 6 12.48 -14.41 -33.01
CA LYS A 6 12.36 -13.72 -34.30
C LYS A 6 11.57 -14.54 -35.35
N ILE A 7 11.53 -15.86 -35.20
CA ILE A 7 10.86 -16.76 -36.18
C ILE A 7 9.42 -17.07 -35.75
N PHE A 8 9.20 -17.29 -34.43
CA PHE A 8 7.92 -17.74 -33.90
C PHE A 8 7.09 -16.62 -33.26
N GLY A 9 7.65 -15.43 -33.08
CA GLY A 9 7.02 -14.34 -32.32
C GLY A 9 7.10 -14.52 -30.82
N THR A 10 6.68 -13.50 -30.08
CA THR A 10 6.54 -13.51 -28.60
C THR A 10 5.16 -14.03 -28.19
N TYR A 11 4.97 -14.33 -26.92
CA TYR A 11 3.65 -14.60 -26.32
C TYR A 11 2.65 -13.48 -26.68
N SER A 12 3.05 -12.23 -26.47
CA SER A 12 2.23 -11.07 -26.79
C SER A 12 1.84 -11.00 -28.28
N ASP A 13 2.75 -11.35 -29.20
CA ASP A 13 2.43 -11.38 -30.63
C ASP A 13 1.33 -12.38 -30.98
N HIS A 14 1.28 -13.52 -30.30
CA HIS A 14 0.23 -14.53 -30.49
C HIS A 14 -1.09 -14.07 -29.90
N GLU A 15 -1.11 -13.44 -28.75
CA GLU A 15 -2.32 -12.92 -28.12
C GLU A 15 -2.90 -11.73 -28.91
N LEU A 16 -2.04 -10.83 -29.38
CA LEU A 16 -2.45 -9.70 -30.21
C LEU A 16 -3.15 -10.15 -31.50
N LYS A 17 -2.74 -11.26 -32.12
CA LYS A 17 -3.42 -11.82 -33.33
C LYS A 17 -4.87 -12.20 -33.04
N LYS A 18 -5.21 -12.59 -31.81
CA LYS A 18 -6.60 -12.90 -31.42
C LYS A 18 -7.40 -11.61 -31.15
N ILE A 19 -6.75 -10.55 -30.77
CA ILE A 19 -7.36 -9.26 -30.38
C ILE A 19 -7.60 -8.38 -31.62
N TYR A 20 -6.71 -8.41 -32.62
CA TYR A 20 -6.83 -7.56 -33.80
C TYR A 20 -8.20 -7.65 -34.51
N PRO A 21 -8.82 -8.82 -34.69
CA PRO A 21 -10.14 -8.91 -35.30
C PRO A 21 -11.24 -8.16 -34.54
N ILE A 22 -11.14 -8.12 -33.21
CA ILE A 22 -12.07 -7.36 -32.36
C ILE A 22 -11.85 -5.86 -32.54
N ALA A 23 -10.60 -5.43 -32.56
CA ALA A 23 -10.26 -4.03 -32.87
C ALA A 23 -10.73 -3.60 -34.26
N ASP A 24 -10.61 -4.49 -35.26
CA ASP A 24 -11.13 -4.25 -36.63
C ASP A 24 -12.66 -4.06 -36.65
N GLN A 25 -13.39 -4.85 -35.86
CA GLN A 25 -14.84 -4.70 -35.68
C GLN A 25 -15.21 -3.35 -35.09
N ILE A 26 -14.48 -2.91 -34.05
CA ILE A 26 -14.71 -1.60 -33.40
C ILE A 26 -14.47 -0.46 -34.41
N GLU A 27 -13.38 -0.54 -35.16
CA GLU A 27 -13.05 0.47 -36.16
C GLU A 27 -14.06 0.49 -37.32
N ALA A 28 -14.61 -0.66 -37.70
CA ALA A 28 -15.65 -0.75 -38.75
C ALA A 28 -16.95 -0.03 -38.35
N LEU A 29 -17.25 0.10 -37.07
CA LEU A 29 -18.44 0.80 -36.59
C LEU A 29 -18.24 2.35 -36.54
N GLU A 30 -17.08 2.86 -36.90
CA GLU A 30 -16.73 4.28 -36.73
C GLU A 30 -17.70 5.23 -37.44
N GLU A 31 -17.99 4.99 -38.75
CA GLU A 31 -18.85 5.88 -39.52
C GLU A 31 -20.31 5.82 -39.05
N GLU A 32 -20.79 4.67 -38.61
CA GLU A 32 -22.13 4.51 -38.04
C GLU A 32 -22.29 5.32 -36.77
N TYR A 33 -21.32 5.21 -35.86
CA TYR A 33 -21.38 5.88 -34.57
C TYR A 33 -21.14 7.40 -34.66
N LYS A 34 -20.35 7.86 -35.64
CA LYS A 34 -20.22 9.30 -35.95
C LYS A 34 -21.54 9.90 -36.43
N ALA A 35 -22.38 9.16 -37.11
CA ALA A 35 -23.66 9.64 -37.59
C ALA A 35 -24.74 9.75 -36.51
N LEU A 36 -24.54 9.15 -35.34
CA LEU A 36 -25.50 9.20 -34.23
C LEU A 36 -25.54 10.62 -33.63
N THR A 37 -26.73 11.06 -33.26
CA THR A 37 -26.87 12.27 -32.38
C THR A 37 -26.44 11.95 -30.94
N ASP A 38 -26.16 12.97 -30.13
CA ASP A 38 -25.79 12.77 -28.73
C ASP A 38 -26.84 11.97 -27.95
N ALA A 39 -28.14 12.27 -28.16
CA ALA A 39 -29.22 11.53 -27.54
C ALA A 39 -29.26 10.05 -27.96
N GLN A 40 -28.98 9.75 -29.22
CA GLN A 40 -28.90 8.36 -29.72
C GLN A 40 -27.68 7.63 -29.14
N LEU A 41 -26.53 8.31 -29.05
CA LEU A 41 -25.31 7.75 -28.46
C LEU A 41 -25.49 7.46 -26.97
N GLN A 42 -26.12 8.37 -26.21
CA GLN A 42 -26.48 8.17 -24.80
C GLN A 42 -27.47 7.03 -24.59
N ALA A 43 -28.46 6.88 -25.51
CA ALA A 43 -29.44 5.80 -25.44
C ALA A 43 -28.83 4.40 -25.57
N LYS A 44 -27.65 4.27 -26.18
CA LYS A 44 -26.92 2.99 -26.28
C LYS A 44 -26.62 2.38 -24.90
N THR A 45 -26.41 3.19 -23.87
CA THR A 45 -26.20 2.68 -22.50
C THR A 45 -27.40 1.91 -21.97
N ALA A 46 -28.61 2.41 -22.22
CA ALA A 46 -29.85 1.70 -21.80
C ALA A 46 -30.07 0.43 -22.64
N GLU A 47 -29.82 0.50 -23.94
CA GLU A 47 -29.87 -0.64 -24.86
C GLU A 47 -28.91 -1.78 -24.40
N PHE A 48 -27.67 -1.47 -24.09
CA PHE A 48 -26.71 -2.47 -23.65
C PHE A 48 -27.07 -3.07 -22.29
N LYS A 49 -27.58 -2.28 -21.34
CA LYS A 49 -28.06 -2.78 -20.05
C LYS A 49 -29.23 -3.76 -20.24
N GLU A 50 -30.14 -3.49 -21.16
CA GLU A 50 -31.26 -4.37 -21.48
C GLU A 50 -30.76 -5.67 -22.15
N ARG A 51 -29.82 -5.60 -23.11
CA ARG A 51 -29.24 -6.79 -23.76
C ARG A 51 -28.53 -7.70 -22.74
N LEU A 52 -27.77 -7.13 -21.82
CA LEU A 52 -27.14 -7.87 -20.74
C LEU A 52 -28.19 -8.53 -19.81
N HIS A 53 -29.28 -7.82 -19.51
CA HIS A 53 -30.38 -8.39 -18.73
C HIS A 53 -31.07 -9.55 -19.46
N ASN A 54 -31.12 -9.50 -20.78
CA ASN A 54 -31.71 -10.54 -21.63
C ASN A 54 -30.77 -11.74 -21.88
N GLY A 55 -29.54 -11.73 -21.33
CA GLY A 55 -28.63 -12.87 -21.29
C GLY A 55 -27.44 -12.77 -22.24
N GLU A 56 -27.24 -11.66 -22.98
CA GLU A 56 -25.99 -11.42 -23.69
C GLU A 56 -24.84 -11.19 -22.68
N THR A 57 -23.63 -11.49 -23.13
CA THR A 57 -22.44 -11.31 -22.31
C THR A 57 -21.77 -9.94 -22.57
N THR A 58 -20.87 -9.53 -21.72
CA THR A 58 -20.05 -8.34 -21.95
C THR A 58 -19.17 -8.47 -23.20
N ASP A 59 -18.76 -9.69 -23.55
CA ASP A 59 -17.96 -9.95 -24.77
C ASP A 59 -18.78 -9.77 -26.04
N ASP A 60 -20.08 -10.13 -26.03
CA ASP A 60 -20.96 -9.98 -27.18
C ASP A 60 -21.18 -8.50 -27.53
N ILE A 61 -21.31 -7.62 -26.55
CA ILE A 61 -21.54 -6.19 -26.75
C ILE A 61 -20.25 -5.37 -26.82
N LEU A 62 -19.07 -5.97 -26.58
CA LEU A 62 -17.78 -5.26 -26.45
C LEU A 62 -17.49 -4.35 -27.68
N PRO A 63 -17.61 -4.80 -28.96
CA PRO A 63 -17.27 -3.94 -30.07
C PRO A 63 -18.14 -2.67 -30.13
N GLU A 64 -19.43 -2.80 -29.91
CA GLU A 64 -20.38 -1.69 -29.92
C GLU A 64 -20.18 -0.74 -28.73
N ALA A 65 -19.94 -1.30 -27.52
CA ALA A 65 -19.68 -0.53 -26.33
C ALA A 65 -18.37 0.28 -26.44
N PHE A 66 -17.30 -0.30 -26.99
CA PHE A 66 -16.04 0.40 -27.23
C PHE A 66 -16.18 1.48 -28.31
N ALA A 67 -16.95 1.22 -29.37
CA ALA A 67 -17.26 2.24 -30.37
C ALA A 67 -18.04 3.41 -29.76
N THR A 68 -18.99 3.14 -28.84
CA THR A 68 -19.73 4.16 -28.09
C THR A 68 -18.79 5.04 -27.27
N VAL A 69 -17.87 4.46 -26.49
CA VAL A 69 -16.92 5.23 -25.67
C VAL A 69 -15.94 5.99 -26.55
N ARG A 70 -15.47 5.39 -27.64
CA ARG A 70 -14.54 6.01 -28.59
C ARG A 70 -15.13 7.29 -29.19
N GLU A 71 -16.39 7.25 -29.61
CA GLU A 71 -17.10 8.40 -30.15
C GLU A 71 -17.42 9.44 -29.04
N ALA A 72 -17.85 8.98 -27.87
CA ALA A 72 -18.12 9.88 -26.74
C ALA A 72 -16.84 10.61 -26.28
N ALA A 73 -15.69 9.94 -26.22
CA ALA A 73 -14.41 10.56 -25.88
C ALA A 73 -13.97 11.59 -26.92
N ASP A 74 -14.20 11.36 -28.19
CA ASP A 74 -13.94 12.34 -29.26
C ASP A 74 -14.79 13.59 -29.09
N ARG A 75 -16.11 13.42 -28.87
CA ARG A 75 -17.05 14.56 -28.71
C ARG A 75 -16.81 15.36 -27.44
N VAL A 76 -16.56 14.68 -26.33
CA VAL A 76 -16.49 15.32 -25.00
C VAL A 76 -15.11 15.85 -24.68
N LEU A 77 -14.06 15.12 -25.07
CA LEU A 77 -12.67 15.45 -24.73
C LEU A 77 -11.84 15.93 -25.93
N GLY A 78 -12.34 15.77 -27.18
CA GLY A 78 -11.54 15.96 -28.38
C GLY A 78 -10.42 14.91 -28.52
N MET A 79 -10.58 13.76 -27.89
CA MET A 79 -9.59 12.69 -27.85
C MET A 79 -10.19 11.39 -28.39
N ARG A 80 -9.88 11.07 -29.64
CA ARG A 80 -10.30 9.81 -30.22
C ARG A 80 -9.31 8.71 -29.91
N PRO A 81 -9.71 7.64 -29.19
CA PRO A 81 -8.82 6.51 -28.90
C PRO A 81 -8.21 5.91 -30.16
N TYR A 82 -6.88 5.74 -30.16
CA TYR A 82 -6.14 5.07 -31.22
C TYR A 82 -6.35 3.57 -31.20
N ARG A 83 -6.05 2.90 -32.31
CA ARG A 83 -6.13 1.44 -32.42
C ARG A 83 -5.38 0.71 -31.29
N VAL A 84 -4.17 1.15 -30.96
CA VAL A 84 -3.38 0.56 -29.88
C VAL A 84 -4.05 0.74 -28.51
N GLN A 85 -4.80 1.80 -28.31
CA GLN A 85 -5.57 2.05 -27.09
C GLN A 85 -6.81 1.16 -27.02
N LEU A 86 -7.48 0.87 -28.16
CA LEU A 86 -8.57 -0.12 -28.22
C LEU A 86 -8.06 -1.51 -27.82
N ILE A 87 -6.89 -1.91 -28.34
CA ILE A 87 -6.23 -3.18 -28.01
C ILE A 87 -5.93 -3.23 -26.51
N GLY A 88 -5.35 -2.18 -25.95
CA GLY A 88 -5.10 -2.09 -24.51
C GLY A 88 -6.37 -2.22 -23.66
N GLY A 89 -7.46 -1.58 -24.09
CA GLY A 89 -8.78 -1.69 -23.46
C GLY A 89 -9.35 -3.11 -23.47
N ILE A 90 -9.17 -3.84 -24.57
CA ILE A 90 -9.60 -5.24 -24.70
C ILE A 90 -8.78 -6.13 -23.73
N VAL A 91 -7.47 -5.95 -23.67
CA VAL A 91 -6.59 -6.69 -22.73
C VAL A 91 -7.03 -6.46 -21.29
N LEU A 92 -7.31 -5.20 -20.89
CA LEU A 92 -7.82 -4.89 -19.56
C LEU A 92 -9.19 -5.53 -19.31
N HIS A 93 -10.09 -5.53 -20.29
CA HIS A 93 -11.39 -6.20 -20.16
C HIS A 93 -11.24 -7.71 -19.91
N GLN A 94 -10.24 -8.34 -20.50
CA GLN A 94 -9.93 -9.75 -20.30
C GLN A 94 -9.38 -10.09 -18.91
N GLY A 95 -9.16 -9.12 -18.03
CA GLY A 95 -8.58 -9.35 -16.70
C GLY A 95 -7.06 -9.61 -16.77
N ARG A 96 -6.34 -8.89 -17.60
CA ARG A 96 -4.90 -9.05 -17.86
C ARG A 96 -4.15 -7.73 -17.65
N ILE A 97 -2.85 -7.75 -17.70
CA ILE A 97 -2.02 -6.54 -17.65
C ILE A 97 -1.71 -6.06 -19.08
N ALA A 98 -2.10 -4.82 -19.37
CA ALA A 98 -1.70 -4.14 -20.60
C ALA A 98 -0.39 -3.37 -20.36
N GLU A 99 0.73 -3.89 -20.88
CA GLU A 99 1.98 -3.13 -20.88
C GLU A 99 1.97 -2.13 -22.02
N MET A 100 1.70 -0.87 -21.71
CA MET A 100 1.72 0.25 -22.65
C MET A 100 2.81 1.23 -22.24
N LYS A 101 3.69 1.57 -23.17
CA LYS A 101 4.81 2.51 -22.88
C LYS A 101 4.27 3.83 -22.34
N THR A 102 5.11 4.51 -21.56
CA THR A 102 4.74 5.81 -20.97
C THR A 102 4.42 6.83 -22.07
N GLY A 103 3.35 7.59 -21.90
CA GLY A 103 2.87 8.55 -22.90
C GLY A 103 1.90 7.99 -23.96
N GLU A 104 1.51 6.72 -23.87
CA GLU A 104 0.53 6.10 -24.80
C GLU A 104 -0.95 6.34 -24.40
N GLY A 105 -1.21 7.15 -23.36
CA GLY A 105 -2.56 7.55 -22.96
C GLY A 105 -3.34 6.46 -22.19
N LYS A 106 -2.68 5.73 -21.30
CA LYS A 106 -3.30 4.69 -20.45
C LYS A 106 -4.57 5.14 -19.73
N THR A 107 -4.62 6.38 -19.24
CA THR A 107 -5.79 6.95 -18.56
C THR A 107 -7.06 6.92 -19.46
N LEU A 108 -6.91 7.22 -20.77
CA LEU A 108 -8.01 7.13 -21.74
C LEU A 108 -8.38 5.69 -22.01
N VAL A 109 -7.40 4.78 -22.09
CA VAL A 109 -7.63 3.34 -22.31
C VAL A 109 -8.53 2.74 -21.25
N ALA A 110 -8.32 3.10 -19.98
CA ALA A 110 -9.12 2.60 -18.85
C ALA A 110 -10.62 2.90 -18.99
N THR A 111 -11.01 3.96 -19.73
CA THR A 111 -12.42 4.33 -19.90
C THR A 111 -13.22 3.28 -20.67
N LEU A 112 -12.58 2.59 -21.62
CA LEU A 112 -13.20 1.57 -22.48
C LEU A 112 -13.71 0.37 -21.66
N PRO A 113 -12.85 -0.38 -20.96
CA PRO A 113 -13.30 -1.51 -20.15
C PRO A 113 -14.10 -1.07 -18.91
N ALA A 114 -13.86 0.13 -18.37
CA ALA A 114 -14.63 0.65 -17.24
C ALA A 114 -16.10 0.83 -17.63
N TYR A 115 -16.39 1.47 -18.76
CA TYR A 115 -17.75 1.63 -19.26
C TYR A 115 -18.43 0.27 -19.46
N LEU A 116 -17.80 -0.63 -20.23
CA LEU A 116 -18.37 -1.93 -20.55
C LEU A 116 -18.74 -2.74 -19.30
N ASN A 117 -17.84 -2.80 -18.32
CA ASN A 117 -18.08 -3.59 -17.11
C ASN A 117 -19.06 -2.89 -16.15
N ALA A 118 -19.13 -1.56 -16.16
CA ALA A 118 -20.08 -0.79 -15.35
C ALA A 118 -21.54 -1.05 -15.76
N LEU A 119 -21.79 -1.40 -17.04
CA LEU A 119 -23.12 -1.76 -17.55
C LEU A 119 -23.76 -2.94 -16.80
N THR A 120 -22.95 -3.81 -16.17
CA THR A 120 -23.43 -4.92 -15.37
C THR A 120 -24.10 -4.49 -14.06
N GLY A 121 -23.96 -3.23 -13.62
CA GLY A 121 -24.47 -2.70 -12.37
C GLY A 121 -23.71 -3.15 -11.11
N LYS A 122 -22.68 -3.98 -11.25
CA LYS A 122 -21.90 -4.52 -10.10
C LYS A 122 -20.80 -3.59 -9.61
N GLY A 123 -20.52 -2.49 -10.32
CA GLY A 123 -19.47 -1.51 -10.00
C GLY A 123 -18.09 -1.86 -10.55
N VAL A 124 -17.36 -0.82 -10.91
CA VAL A 124 -15.96 -0.87 -11.37
C VAL A 124 -15.13 0.09 -10.55
N HIS A 125 -14.00 -0.37 -10.05
CA HIS A 125 -13.04 0.46 -9.33
C HIS A 125 -11.83 0.74 -10.23
N ILE A 126 -11.46 2.02 -10.37
CA ILE A 126 -10.22 2.44 -11.03
C ILE A 126 -9.28 2.93 -9.93
N VAL A 127 -8.21 2.17 -9.73
CA VAL A 127 -7.30 2.35 -8.59
C VAL A 127 -6.04 3.05 -9.05
N THR A 128 -5.67 4.14 -8.37
CA THR A 128 -4.47 4.93 -8.64
C THR A 128 -3.57 5.00 -7.41
N VAL A 129 -2.35 5.52 -7.58
CA VAL A 129 -1.34 5.59 -6.52
C VAL A 129 -1.50 6.79 -5.56
N ASN A 130 -2.28 7.82 -5.91
CA ASN A 130 -2.47 9.00 -5.06
C ASN A 130 -3.76 9.78 -5.36
N ASP A 131 -4.17 10.62 -4.40
CA ASP A 131 -5.41 11.41 -4.46
C ASP A 131 -5.44 12.39 -5.63
N TYR A 132 -4.29 12.96 -5.99
CA TYR A 132 -4.21 13.90 -7.12
C TYR A 132 -4.61 13.23 -8.43
N LEU A 133 -4.06 12.04 -8.70
CA LEU A 133 -4.40 11.28 -9.92
C LEU A 133 -5.86 10.80 -9.86
N ALA A 134 -6.31 10.28 -8.73
CA ALA A 134 -7.70 9.85 -8.56
C ALA A 134 -8.69 10.98 -8.85
N LYS A 135 -8.45 12.17 -8.29
CA LYS A 135 -9.30 13.37 -8.52
C LYS A 135 -9.24 13.82 -9.96
N ARG A 136 -8.03 14.01 -10.52
CA ARG A 136 -7.85 14.45 -11.91
C ARG A 136 -8.57 13.52 -12.88
N ASP A 137 -8.35 12.21 -12.74
CA ASP A 137 -8.85 11.24 -13.70
C ASP A 137 -10.35 11.00 -13.57
N SER A 138 -10.92 11.06 -12.35
CA SER A 138 -12.37 11.00 -12.13
C SER A 138 -13.11 12.20 -12.69
N GLU A 139 -12.51 13.39 -12.64
CA GLU A 139 -13.07 14.60 -13.22
C GLU A 139 -12.93 14.60 -14.74
N TRP A 140 -11.76 14.32 -15.25
CA TRP A 140 -11.43 14.38 -16.68
C TRP A 140 -12.07 13.25 -17.48
N MET A 141 -11.76 12.01 -17.19
CA MET A 141 -12.34 10.84 -17.86
C MET A 141 -13.80 10.62 -17.46
N GLY A 142 -14.17 11.03 -16.24
CA GLY A 142 -15.54 10.98 -15.75
C GLY A 142 -16.53 11.76 -16.60
N LYS A 143 -16.09 12.77 -17.38
CA LYS A 143 -16.96 13.47 -18.35
C LYS A 143 -17.52 12.52 -19.41
N VAL A 144 -16.70 11.59 -19.92
CA VAL A 144 -17.13 10.60 -20.91
C VAL A 144 -18.19 9.67 -20.30
N HIS A 145 -17.96 9.20 -19.09
CA HIS A 145 -18.89 8.29 -18.40
C HIS A 145 -20.20 8.99 -18.06
N ARG A 146 -20.15 10.23 -17.52
CA ARG A 146 -21.34 11.02 -17.22
C ARG A 146 -22.12 11.39 -18.48
N PHE A 147 -21.44 11.72 -19.59
CA PHE A 147 -22.09 11.96 -20.87
C PHE A 147 -22.88 10.72 -21.33
N LEU A 148 -22.35 9.52 -21.10
CA LEU A 148 -23.02 8.26 -21.41
C LEU A 148 -24.04 7.80 -20.33
N GLY A 149 -24.33 8.65 -19.34
CA GLY A 149 -25.36 8.41 -18.33
C GLY A 149 -24.93 7.51 -17.16
N LEU A 150 -23.63 7.30 -16.95
CA LEU A 150 -23.10 6.55 -15.80
C LEU A 150 -22.71 7.50 -14.66
N LYS A 151 -22.89 7.04 -13.42
CA LYS A 151 -22.44 7.74 -12.22
C LYS A 151 -20.97 7.46 -11.95
N VAL A 152 -20.23 8.50 -11.58
CA VAL A 152 -18.79 8.43 -11.26
C VAL A 152 -18.57 8.92 -9.84
N GLY A 153 -18.00 8.05 -9.01
CA GLY A 153 -17.60 8.33 -7.63
C GLY A 153 -16.09 8.56 -7.53
N LEU A 154 -15.68 9.20 -6.44
CA LEU A 154 -14.28 9.45 -6.10
C LEU A 154 -14.05 9.14 -4.62
N ILE A 155 -13.01 8.36 -4.32
CA ILE A 155 -12.55 8.02 -2.97
C ILE A 155 -11.14 8.55 -2.79
N ILE A 156 -11.01 9.51 -1.89
CA ILE A 156 -9.74 10.13 -1.49
C ILE A 156 -9.70 10.30 0.03
N HIS A 157 -8.56 10.74 0.54
CA HIS A 157 -8.39 11.02 1.96
C HIS A 157 -9.38 12.09 2.46
N ASP A 158 -9.67 12.10 3.77
CA ASP A 158 -10.53 13.08 4.47
C ASP A 158 -12.02 13.14 4.01
N MET A 159 -12.54 12.13 3.33
CA MET A 159 -13.97 12.07 3.00
C MET A 159 -14.79 11.55 4.18
N ASP A 160 -15.97 12.14 4.36
CA ASP A 160 -16.94 11.63 5.32
C ASP A 160 -17.61 10.34 4.84
N LYS A 161 -18.27 9.64 5.77
CA LYS A 161 -18.91 8.36 5.52
C LYS A 161 -20.00 8.40 4.44
N ALA A 162 -20.84 9.41 4.46
CA ALA A 162 -21.98 9.53 3.53
C ALA A 162 -21.47 9.73 2.10
N ALA A 163 -20.46 10.57 1.92
CA ALA A 163 -19.81 10.79 0.63
C ALA A 163 -19.11 9.50 0.12
N ARG A 164 -18.48 8.71 1.02
CA ARG A 164 -17.89 7.41 0.63
C ARG A 164 -18.97 6.42 0.19
N GLN A 165 -20.10 6.33 0.91
CA GLN A 165 -21.22 5.46 0.53
C GLN A 165 -21.78 5.84 -0.84
N GLU A 166 -21.97 7.12 -1.12
CA GLU A 166 -22.42 7.61 -2.42
C GLU A 166 -21.39 7.29 -3.54
N ALA A 167 -20.11 7.47 -3.26
CA ALA A 167 -19.04 7.20 -4.21
C ALA A 167 -18.94 5.69 -4.57
N TYR A 168 -19.03 4.80 -3.58
CA TYR A 168 -19.04 3.35 -3.84
C TYR A 168 -20.36 2.86 -4.48
N ALA A 169 -21.45 3.58 -4.29
CA ALA A 169 -22.72 3.27 -4.96
C ALA A 169 -22.74 3.69 -6.45
N ALA A 170 -21.75 4.46 -6.92
CA ALA A 170 -21.62 4.85 -8.31
C ALA A 170 -21.29 3.66 -9.22
N ASP A 171 -21.54 3.79 -10.54
CA ASP A 171 -21.24 2.75 -11.54
C ASP A 171 -19.72 2.54 -11.66
N ILE A 172 -18.94 3.63 -11.60
CA ILE A 172 -17.48 3.65 -11.68
C ILE A 172 -16.95 4.47 -10.52
N THR A 173 -16.03 3.92 -9.73
CA THR A 173 -15.42 4.60 -8.59
C THR A 173 -13.92 4.71 -8.79
N TYR A 174 -13.41 5.93 -8.86
CA TYR A 174 -11.98 6.22 -8.81
C TYR A 174 -11.52 6.35 -7.38
N GLY A 175 -10.33 5.87 -7.05
CA GLY A 175 -9.78 6.03 -5.71
C GLY A 175 -8.33 5.56 -5.59
N THR A 176 -7.74 5.80 -4.43
CA THR A 176 -6.40 5.31 -4.14
C THR A 176 -6.43 3.90 -3.58
N ASN A 177 -5.38 3.13 -3.87
CA ASN A 177 -5.20 1.78 -3.34
C ASN A 177 -5.32 1.74 -1.81
N ASN A 178 -4.78 2.73 -1.14
CA ASN A 178 -4.74 2.85 0.31
C ASN A 178 -6.13 3.07 0.90
N GLU A 179 -6.85 4.09 0.43
CA GLU A 179 -8.18 4.43 0.96
C GLU A 179 -9.18 3.29 0.72
N MET A 180 -9.14 2.66 -0.45
CA MET A 180 -10.01 1.52 -0.74
C MET A 180 -9.71 0.31 0.16
N GLY A 181 -8.43 0.05 0.44
CA GLY A 181 -8.04 -1.01 1.37
C GLY A 181 -8.38 -0.69 2.81
N PHE A 182 -8.25 0.57 3.24
CA PHE A 182 -8.70 1.00 4.57
C PHE A 182 -10.21 0.96 4.73
N ASP A 183 -10.96 1.35 3.71
CA ASP A 183 -12.41 1.23 3.73
C ASP A 183 -12.84 -0.23 3.91
N TYR A 184 -12.16 -1.17 3.26
CA TYR A 184 -12.39 -2.60 3.49
C TYR A 184 -12.14 -3.00 4.95
N LEU A 185 -11.05 -2.55 5.56
CA LEU A 185 -10.77 -2.84 6.96
C LEU A 185 -11.79 -2.17 7.89
N ARG A 186 -12.16 -0.91 7.62
CA ARG A 186 -13.19 -0.17 8.38
C ARG A 186 -14.56 -0.85 8.31
N ASP A 187 -14.96 -1.33 7.15
CA ASP A 187 -16.22 -2.03 6.92
C ASP A 187 -16.30 -3.34 7.73
N ASN A 188 -15.16 -4.05 7.84
CA ASN A 188 -15.06 -5.26 8.63
C ASN A 188 -14.94 -5.02 10.15
N MET A 189 -14.76 -3.77 10.58
CA MET A 189 -14.80 -3.32 11.98
C MET A 189 -16.09 -2.56 12.30
N ALA A 190 -17.01 -2.42 11.34
CA ALA A 190 -18.30 -1.74 11.54
C ALA A 190 -19.18 -2.52 12.51
N ILE A 191 -19.89 -1.82 13.39
CA ILE A 191 -20.80 -2.44 14.37
C ILE A 191 -22.26 -2.40 13.93
N TYR A 192 -22.57 -1.65 12.87
CA TYR A 192 -23.87 -1.60 12.20
C TYR A 192 -23.69 -1.76 10.70
N ALA A 193 -24.56 -2.51 10.03
CA ALA A 193 -24.53 -2.67 8.58
C ALA A 193 -24.61 -1.31 7.83
N SER A 194 -25.35 -0.34 8.39
CA SER A 194 -25.42 1.03 7.85
C SER A 194 -24.11 1.83 7.95
N GLU A 195 -23.09 1.31 8.63
CA GLU A 195 -21.77 1.94 8.69
C GLU A 195 -20.86 1.51 7.55
N GLN A 196 -21.15 0.39 6.90
CA GLN A 196 -20.37 -0.08 5.76
C GLN A 196 -20.52 0.84 4.57
N VAL A 197 -19.42 1.02 3.83
CA VAL A 197 -19.36 1.92 2.67
C VAL A 197 -19.20 1.16 1.35
N GLN A 198 -18.49 0.03 1.35
CA GLN A 198 -18.24 -0.77 0.15
C GLN A 198 -19.41 -1.73 -0.12
N ARG A 199 -19.72 -1.97 -1.40
CA ARG A 199 -20.79 -2.91 -1.82
C ARG A 199 -20.27 -4.24 -2.39
N GLY A 200 -18.95 -4.43 -2.46
CA GLY A 200 -18.30 -5.64 -2.97
C GLY A 200 -17.18 -5.34 -3.95
N HIS A 201 -16.46 -6.40 -4.39
CA HIS A 201 -15.26 -6.35 -5.17
C HIS A 201 -15.49 -7.07 -6.52
N ASN A 202 -16.09 -6.37 -7.51
CA ASN A 202 -16.41 -6.98 -8.79
C ASN A 202 -15.24 -6.86 -9.77
N PHE A 203 -14.90 -5.66 -10.22
CA PHE A 203 -13.82 -5.43 -11.18
C PHE A 203 -12.94 -4.26 -10.77
N ALA A 204 -11.62 -4.48 -10.74
CA ALA A 204 -10.64 -3.41 -10.55
C ALA A 204 -9.72 -3.26 -11.75
N ILE A 205 -9.49 -2.01 -12.15
CA ILE A 205 -8.45 -1.60 -13.11
C ILE A 205 -7.41 -0.83 -12.32
N VAL A 206 -6.19 -1.38 -12.22
CA VAL A 206 -5.10 -0.79 -11.44
C VAL A 206 -4.17 -0.01 -12.37
N ASP A 207 -4.12 1.32 -12.20
CA ASP A 207 -3.15 2.15 -12.90
C ASP A 207 -1.79 2.11 -12.22
N GLU A 208 -0.72 2.07 -13.00
CA GLU A 208 0.64 1.84 -12.50
C GLU A 208 0.71 0.56 -11.63
N VAL A 209 0.18 -0.53 -12.18
CA VAL A 209 -0.01 -1.82 -11.47
C VAL A 209 1.27 -2.37 -10.84
N ASP A 210 2.41 -2.13 -11.43
CA ASP A 210 3.72 -2.51 -10.89
C ASP A 210 4.10 -1.73 -9.63
N SER A 211 3.69 -0.46 -9.51
CA SER A 211 3.87 0.30 -8.26
C SER A 211 3.03 -0.26 -7.13
N ILE A 212 1.74 -0.46 -7.41
CA ILE A 212 0.77 -0.84 -6.38
C ILE A 212 0.95 -2.31 -5.96
N LEU A 213 1.10 -3.21 -6.92
CA LEU A 213 1.10 -4.66 -6.65
C LEU A 213 2.50 -5.24 -6.38
N ILE A 214 3.57 -4.53 -6.69
CA ILE A 214 4.95 -4.97 -6.44
C ILE A 214 5.64 -4.09 -5.40
N ASP A 215 5.77 -2.77 -5.65
CA ASP A 215 6.54 -1.88 -4.77
C ASP A 215 5.85 -1.65 -3.43
N GLU A 216 4.60 -1.21 -3.45
CA GLU A 216 3.84 -0.93 -2.23
C GLU A 216 3.36 -2.20 -1.52
N ALA A 217 3.32 -3.33 -2.22
CA ALA A 217 2.85 -4.60 -1.69
C ALA A 217 3.84 -5.30 -0.72
N ARG A 218 4.89 -4.62 -0.27
CA ARG A 218 5.84 -5.10 0.76
C ARG A 218 5.31 -4.96 2.17
N THR A 219 4.47 -3.97 2.41
CA THR A 219 3.90 -3.68 3.73
C THR A 219 2.39 -3.80 3.70
N PRO A 220 1.78 -4.44 4.71
CA PRO A 220 0.32 -4.52 4.80
C PRO A 220 -0.29 -3.17 5.16
N LEU A 221 -1.60 -3.06 4.91
CA LEU A 221 -2.45 -2.03 5.48
C LEU A 221 -2.77 -2.41 6.92
N ILE A 222 -2.61 -1.47 7.85
CA ILE A 222 -2.81 -1.73 9.28
C ILE A 222 -3.65 -0.62 9.89
N ILE A 223 -4.72 -0.99 10.56
CA ILE A 223 -5.44 -0.10 11.49
C ILE A 223 -4.95 -0.43 12.89
N SER A 224 -4.42 0.56 13.58
CA SER A 224 -3.86 0.41 14.92
C SER A 224 -4.68 1.19 15.95
N GLY A 225 -4.72 0.68 17.17
CA GLY A 225 -5.23 1.37 18.36
C GLY A 225 -4.12 1.66 19.37
N MET A 226 -4.44 2.41 20.43
CA MET A 226 -3.46 2.68 21.49
C MET A 226 -3.14 1.42 22.30
N GLY A 227 -1.87 1.05 22.34
CA GLY A 227 -1.36 -0.04 23.16
C GLY A 227 -1.04 0.40 24.60
N GLU A 228 -0.82 -0.57 25.47
CA GLU A 228 -0.58 -0.34 26.93
C GLU A 228 0.90 -0.30 27.32
N LYS A 229 1.84 -0.66 26.41
CA LYS A 229 3.24 -0.87 26.75
C LYS A 229 4.02 0.41 27.07
N SER A 230 4.99 0.27 27.99
CA SER A 230 5.81 1.37 28.52
C SER A 230 6.84 1.88 27.51
N THR A 231 7.01 3.21 27.42
CA THR A 231 8.05 3.87 26.59
C THR A 231 9.44 3.85 27.22
N GLN A 232 9.57 3.59 28.52
CA GLN A 232 10.86 3.64 29.26
C GLN A 232 11.89 2.60 28.81
N LEU A 233 11.45 1.43 28.37
CA LEU A 233 12.35 0.38 27.90
C LEU A 233 13.07 0.78 26.61
N TYR A 234 12.45 1.58 25.74
CA TYR A 234 13.10 2.07 24.52
C TYR A 234 14.26 3.02 24.82
N ASP A 235 14.09 3.92 25.80
CA ASP A 235 15.16 4.83 26.21
C ASP A 235 16.33 4.06 26.86
N MET A 236 16.05 3.03 27.65
CA MET A 236 17.08 2.17 28.24
C MET A 236 17.82 1.35 27.19
N ALA A 237 17.09 0.77 26.24
CA ALA A 237 17.67 -0.01 25.14
C ALA A 237 18.51 0.87 24.21
N GLU A 238 18.10 2.12 23.97
CA GLU A 238 18.88 3.11 23.22
C GLU A 238 20.20 3.42 23.91
N GLN A 239 20.17 3.75 25.22
CA GLN A 239 21.37 4.04 26.01
C GLN A 239 22.36 2.87 26.00
N PHE A 240 21.88 1.66 25.95
CA PHE A 240 22.69 0.46 25.81
C PHE A 240 23.26 0.36 24.38
N ALA A 241 22.43 0.42 23.35
CA ALA A 241 22.82 0.26 21.95
C ALA A 241 23.83 1.31 21.48
N ALA A 242 23.68 2.57 21.93
CA ALA A 242 24.60 3.66 21.60
C ALA A 242 26.06 3.44 22.09
N ARG A 243 26.26 2.59 23.10
CA ARG A 243 27.58 2.28 23.68
C ARG A 243 28.28 1.09 23.06
N LEU A 244 27.59 0.35 22.18
CA LEU A 244 28.11 -0.88 21.60
C LEU A 244 29.15 -0.60 20.50
N LYS A 245 30.23 -1.38 20.50
CA LYS A 245 31.20 -1.41 19.41
C LYS A 245 30.63 -2.26 18.27
N LYS A 246 30.40 -1.66 17.12
CA LYS A 246 29.80 -2.31 15.94
C LYS A 246 30.89 -2.85 15.02
N TYR A 247 30.64 -4.00 14.44
CA TYR A 247 31.34 -4.55 13.29
C TYR A 247 30.40 -4.61 12.11
N VAL A 248 30.76 -3.94 11.02
CA VAL A 248 29.96 -3.92 9.79
C VAL A 248 30.54 -4.91 8.81
N VAL A 249 29.74 -5.91 8.42
CA VAL A 249 30.10 -6.87 7.38
C VAL A 249 29.77 -6.24 6.04
N ALA A 250 30.81 -5.87 5.28
CA ALA A 250 30.68 -5.26 3.96
C ALA A 250 30.72 -6.29 2.82
N GLU A 251 31.28 -7.48 3.06
CA GLU A 251 31.43 -8.56 2.08
C GLU A 251 30.92 -9.87 2.66
N THR A 252 30.19 -10.63 1.85
CA THR A 252 29.83 -11.99 2.17
C THR A 252 30.96 -12.92 1.77
N ASP A 253 31.80 -13.28 2.70
CA ASP A 253 32.37 -14.61 2.66
C ASP A 253 31.26 -15.61 3.06
N ASP A 254 30.96 -16.57 2.18
CA ASP A 254 30.07 -17.72 2.47
C ASP A 254 30.64 -18.65 3.57
N LYS A 255 31.69 -18.18 4.22
CA LYS A 255 32.36 -18.80 5.38
C LYS A 255 32.37 -17.78 6.52
N VAL A 256 31.24 -17.51 7.11
CA VAL A 256 31.21 -17.07 8.51
C VAL A 256 31.54 -18.33 9.34
N GLU A 257 32.82 -18.68 9.37
CA GLU A 257 33.34 -19.49 10.44
C GLU A 257 33.00 -18.77 11.74
N GLU A 258 32.31 -19.49 12.63
CA GLU A 258 31.93 -19.18 14.00
C GLU A 258 32.43 -17.84 14.54
N THR A 259 31.48 -16.95 14.83
CA THR A 259 31.60 -15.59 15.35
C THR A 259 32.32 -15.45 16.71
N THR A 260 33.21 -16.37 17.06
CA THR A 260 33.89 -16.46 18.36
C THR A 260 35.04 -15.50 18.55
N ASP A 261 35.58 -14.88 17.49
CA ASP A 261 36.78 -14.01 17.57
C ASP A 261 36.58 -12.56 17.08
N ILE A 262 35.33 -12.11 16.89
CA ILE A 262 35.09 -10.72 16.48
C ILE A 262 35.19 -9.79 17.71
N ASP A 263 36.19 -8.89 17.74
CA ASP A 263 36.34 -7.84 18.78
C ASP A 263 35.29 -6.72 18.63
N ALA A 264 34.01 -7.11 18.63
CA ALA A 264 32.87 -6.21 18.59
C ALA A 264 31.74 -6.73 19.47
N ASP A 265 30.81 -5.85 19.83
CA ASP A 265 29.65 -6.16 20.66
C ASP A 265 28.41 -6.47 19.84
N SER A 266 28.35 -5.94 18.60
CA SER A 266 27.28 -6.20 17.65
C SER A 266 27.83 -6.34 16.21
N VAL A 267 27.16 -7.16 15.40
CA VAL A 267 27.43 -7.36 13.98
C VAL A 267 26.29 -6.79 13.19
N VAL A 268 26.60 -5.94 12.21
CA VAL A 268 25.64 -5.35 11.28
C VAL A 268 25.95 -5.88 9.89
N ASP A 269 25.01 -6.59 9.30
CA ASP A 269 25.06 -7.04 7.91
C ASP A 269 24.25 -6.07 7.04
N GLU A 270 24.93 -5.21 6.30
CA GLU A 270 24.29 -4.23 5.41
C GLU A 270 23.53 -4.92 4.27
N LYS A 271 24.03 -6.05 3.78
CA LYS A 271 23.39 -6.80 2.68
C LYS A 271 22.12 -7.50 3.11
N ALA A 272 22.10 -8.07 4.32
CA ALA A 272 20.91 -8.71 4.89
C ALA A 272 19.98 -7.72 5.59
N THR A 273 20.41 -6.48 5.83
CA THR A 273 19.71 -5.46 6.59
C THR A 273 19.39 -5.94 8.02
N THR A 274 20.34 -6.67 8.63
CA THR A 274 20.21 -7.23 9.97
C THR A 274 21.28 -6.72 10.91
N ALA A 275 20.94 -6.67 12.19
CA ALA A 275 21.90 -6.34 13.24
C ALA A 275 21.66 -7.29 14.42
N THR A 276 22.74 -7.89 14.94
CA THR A 276 22.69 -8.90 16.00
C THR A 276 23.77 -8.67 17.04
N LEU A 277 23.53 -9.10 18.30
CA LEU A 277 24.53 -9.11 19.34
C LEU A 277 25.52 -10.27 19.16
N THR A 278 26.79 -10.05 19.47
CA THR A 278 27.79 -11.10 19.71
C THR A 278 27.63 -11.66 21.12
N ALA A 279 28.29 -12.77 21.40
CA ALA A 279 28.33 -13.34 22.76
C ALA A 279 28.82 -12.30 23.81
N ARG A 280 29.78 -11.43 23.43
CA ARG A 280 30.26 -10.32 24.25
C ARG A 280 29.18 -9.23 24.43
N GLY A 281 28.39 -8.96 23.38
CA GLY A 281 27.28 -8.03 23.44
C GLY A 281 26.16 -8.53 24.35
N ILE A 282 25.85 -9.82 24.29
CA ILE A 282 24.88 -10.48 25.19
C ILE A 282 25.30 -10.34 26.66
N ALA A 283 26.56 -10.70 26.98
CA ALA A 283 27.07 -10.55 28.34
C ALA A 283 27.02 -9.09 28.85
N LYS A 284 27.24 -8.10 27.99
CA LYS A 284 27.08 -6.69 28.34
C LYS A 284 25.62 -6.31 28.55
N ALA A 285 24.69 -6.85 27.75
CA ALA A 285 23.26 -6.62 27.90
C ALA A 285 22.76 -7.18 29.24
N GLU A 286 23.14 -8.41 29.58
CA GLU A 286 22.82 -9.04 30.86
C GLU A 286 23.32 -8.24 32.05
N ALA A 287 24.57 -7.76 31.97
CA ALA A 287 25.14 -6.91 33.01
C ALA A 287 24.46 -5.53 33.13
N PHE A 288 24.05 -4.93 31.98
CA PHE A 288 23.41 -3.61 31.96
C PHE A 288 21.98 -3.65 32.49
N PHE A 289 21.21 -4.68 32.11
CA PHE A 289 19.82 -4.84 32.54
C PHE A 289 19.66 -5.65 33.84
N GLY A 290 20.76 -6.20 34.39
CA GLY A 290 20.75 -6.99 35.62
C GLY A 290 20.07 -8.36 35.45
N LEU A 291 20.25 -8.99 34.29
CA LEU A 291 19.66 -10.28 33.93
C LEU A 291 20.67 -11.41 34.15
N GLU A 292 20.19 -12.59 34.53
CA GLU A 292 21.04 -13.80 34.57
C GLU A 292 21.22 -14.42 33.16
N ASN A 293 20.18 -14.39 32.33
CA ASN A 293 20.20 -14.92 30.96
C ASN A 293 19.21 -14.13 30.08
N LEU A 294 19.73 -13.48 29.05
CA LEU A 294 18.92 -12.68 28.10
C LEU A 294 17.95 -13.54 27.28
N SER A 295 18.30 -14.84 27.07
CA SER A 295 17.51 -15.77 26.26
C SER A 295 16.34 -16.41 27.01
N ASP A 296 16.17 -16.15 28.29
CA ASP A 296 15.04 -16.70 29.03
C ASP A 296 13.70 -16.11 28.54
N PRO A 297 12.63 -16.93 28.45
CA PRO A 297 11.32 -16.45 28.00
C PRO A 297 10.78 -15.25 28.79
N GLU A 298 11.08 -15.17 30.07
CA GLU A 298 10.68 -14.01 30.92
C GLU A 298 11.36 -12.70 30.52
N ASN A 299 12.52 -12.77 29.85
CA ASN A 299 13.30 -11.62 29.40
C ASN A 299 13.04 -11.26 27.92
N SER A 300 12.12 -11.96 27.26
CA SER A 300 11.82 -11.79 25.82
C SER A 300 11.49 -10.34 25.45
N THR A 301 10.75 -9.63 26.30
CA THR A 301 10.41 -8.23 26.09
C THR A 301 11.65 -7.33 26.08
N ILE A 302 12.58 -7.54 27.01
CA ILE A 302 13.83 -6.75 27.08
C ILE A 302 14.72 -7.09 25.87
N ALA A 303 14.84 -8.37 25.53
CA ALA A 303 15.59 -8.84 24.37
C ALA A 303 15.03 -8.22 23.06
N HIS A 304 13.71 -8.14 22.94
CA HIS A 304 13.04 -7.49 21.81
C HIS A 304 13.44 -6.00 21.69
N HIS A 305 13.32 -5.22 22.77
CA HIS A 305 13.68 -3.80 22.76
C HIS A 305 15.17 -3.57 22.43
N ILE A 306 16.06 -4.41 22.96
CA ILE A 306 17.49 -4.37 22.63
C ILE A 306 17.71 -4.63 21.14
N ASN A 307 17.07 -5.65 20.58
CA ASN A 307 17.19 -5.99 19.16
C ASN A 307 16.70 -4.84 18.27
N GLN A 308 15.57 -4.20 18.60
CA GLN A 308 15.08 -3.05 17.85
C GLN A 308 16.01 -1.84 17.95
N ALA A 309 16.59 -1.57 19.13
CA ALA A 309 17.55 -0.49 19.31
C ALA A 309 18.83 -0.73 18.49
N ILE A 310 19.37 -1.96 18.49
CA ILE A 310 20.55 -2.32 17.71
C ILE A 310 20.26 -2.22 16.21
N LYS A 311 19.08 -2.65 15.77
CA LYS A 311 18.62 -2.52 14.39
C LYS A 311 18.50 -1.05 13.99
N ALA A 312 17.87 -0.21 14.82
CA ALA A 312 17.76 1.23 14.58
C ALA A 312 19.12 1.92 14.43
N HIS A 313 20.12 1.52 15.25
CA HIS A 313 21.48 2.06 15.17
C HIS A 313 22.32 1.46 14.04
N GLY A 314 22.10 0.20 13.68
CA GLY A 314 22.90 -0.54 12.71
C GLY A 314 22.46 -0.32 11.27
N THR A 315 21.19 -0.45 11.00
CA THR A 315 20.66 -0.51 9.64
C THR A 315 19.87 0.72 9.20
N MET A 316 19.31 1.52 10.14
CA MET A 316 18.46 2.65 9.79
C MET A 316 19.28 3.95 9.71
N LYS A 317 19.29 4.59 8.55
CA LYS A 317 20.09 5.80 8.27
C LYS A 317 19.17 7.02 8.14
N LYS A 318 19.52 8.09 8.85
CA LYS A 318 18.84 9.39 8.75
C LYS A 318 19.03 9.98 7.37
N ASP A 319 18.01 10.67 6.85
CA ASP A 319 17.96 11.27 5.50
C ASP A 319 18.02 10.25 4.34
N VAL A 320 18.00 8.95 4.66
CA VAL A 320 17.88 7.83 3.70
C VAL A 320 16.58 7.07 3.97
N ASP A 321 16.46 6.46 5.16
CA ASP A 321 15.31 5.64 5.54
C ASP A 321 14.23 6.45 6.25
N TYR A 322 14.61 7.54 6.92
CA TYR A 322 13.71 8.44 7.63
C TYR A 322 14.30 9.86 7.72
N VAL A 323 13.41 10.83 7.94
CA VAL A 323 13.79 12.20 8.29
C VAL A 323 13.19 12.60 9.63
N VAL A 324 13.83 13.56 10.31
CA VAL A 324 13.29 14.18 11.53
C VAL A 324 12.72 15.55 11.15
N LYS A 325 11.42 15.73 11.31
CA LYS A 325 10.74 16.99 11.02
C LYS A 325 9.74 17.31 12.11
N ASP A 326 9.76 18.54 12.63
CA ASP A 326 8.83 19.03 13.65
C ASP A 326 8.80 18.19 14.95
N GLY A 327 9.90 17.48 15.25
CA GLY A 327 10.01 16.59 16.42
C GLY A 327 9.38 15.21 16.21
N GLU A 328 9.04 14.85 14.98
CA GLU A 328 8.50 13.54 14.60
C GLU A 328 9.44 12.84 13.61
N ILE A 329 9.48 11.50 13.67
CA ILE A 329 10.13 10.66 12.68
C ILE A 329 9.17 10.45 11.52
N ILE A 330 9.62 10.74 10.31
CA ILE A 330 8.86 10.51 9.08
C ILE A 330 9.65 9.56 8.20
N ILE A 331 9.03 8.46 7.83
CA ILE A 331 9.64 7.45 6.96
C ILE A 331 9.86 8.03 5.56
N VAL A 332 10.98 7.69 4.95
CA VAL A 332 11.24 7.92 3.53
C VAL A 332 11.00 6.61 2.80
N ASP A 333 10.17 6.63 1.79
CA ASP A 333 9.95 5.46 0.96
C ASP A 333 11.22 5.13 0.14
N GLU A 334 11.72 3.94 0.29
CA GLU A 334 12.94 3.46 -0.34
C GLU A 334 12.88 3.54 -1.88
N PHE A 335 11.68 3.35 -2.46
CA PHE A 335 11.49 3.32 -3.91
C PHE A 335 11.19 4.68 -4.50
N THR A 336 10.29 5.43 -3.88
CA THR A 336 9.83 6.72 -4.40
C THR A 336 10.65 7.87 -3.84
N GLY A 337 11.38 7.66 -2.74
CA GLY A 337 12.08 8.70 -2.00
C GLY A 337 11.13 9.74 -1.38
N ARG A 338 9.84 9.42 -1.26
CA ARG A 338 8.80 10.32 -0.73
C ARG A 338 8.68 10.19 0.77
N LEU A 339 8.28 11.30 1.42
CA LEU A 339 7.99 11.31 2.83
C LEU A 339 6.62 10.67 3.09
N MET A 340 6.61 9.68 3.97
CA MET A 340 5.42 8.93 4.36
C MET A 340 4.87 9.46 5.68
N PHE A 341 4.00 10.45 5.61
CA PHE A 341 3.39 11.03 6.79
C PHE A 341 2.37 10.07 7.42
N GLY A 342 2.34 10.00 8.75
CA GLY A 342 1.42 9.15 9.50
C GLY A 342 1.79 7.67 9.54
N ARG A 343 2.87 7.27 8.85
CA ARG A 343 3.42 5.92 8.87
C ARG A 343 4.36 5.70 10.03
N ARG A 344 4.37 4.47 10.51
CA ARG A 344 5.31 4.02 11.52
C ARG A 344 5.88 2.65 11.15
N TYR A 345 7.15 2.43 11.43
CA TYR A 345 7.72 1.09 11.38
C TYR A 345 7.04 0.20 12.41
N SER A 346 6.80 -1.05 12.07
CA SER A 346 6.20 -2.05 12.94
C SER A 346 7.16 -2.56 14.03
N GLU A 347 6.64 -3.34 14.94
CA GLU A 347 7.40 -4.11 15.93
C GLU A 347 8.29 -3.26 16.83
N GLY A 348 7.92 -2.03 17.12
CA GLY A 348 8.71 -1.16 18.01
C GLY A 348 9.93 -0.49 17.35
N LEU A 349 10.24 -0.79 16.08
CA LEU A 349 11.38 -0.17 15.39
C LEU A 349 11.22 1.36 15.28
N HIS A 350 10.00 1.84 15.07
CA HIS A 350 9.76 3.29 15.00
C HIS A 350 10.08 3.97 16.31
N GLN A 351 9.66 3.38 17.43
CA GLN A 351 9.94 3.86 18.78
C GLN A 351 11.45 3.80 19.08
N ALA A 352 12.13 2.76 18.61
CA ALA A 352 13.59 2.66 18.75
C ALA A 352 14.32 3.76 17.95
N ILE A 353 13.79 4.16 16.78
CA ILE A 353 14.31 5.30 16.01
C ILE A 353 13.96 6.63 16.70
N GLU A 354 12.75 6.77 17.26
CA GLU A 354 12.36 7.94 18.06
C GLU A 354 13.32 8.11 19.25
N ALA A 355 13.66 7.04 19.96
CA ALA A 355 14.63 7.06 21.06
C ALA A 355 16.04 7.42 20.54
N LYS A 356 16.48 6.82 19.44
CA LYS A 356 17.80 7.10 18.80
C LYS A 356 17.96 8.57 18.42
N GLU A 357 16.92 9.20 17.89
CA GLU A 357 16.95 10.63 17.50
C GLU A 357 16.56 11.58 18.63
N HIS A 358 16.34 11.05 19.85
CA HIS A 358 15.97 11.80 21.05
C HIS A 358 14.71 12.65 20.86
N VAL A 359 13.75 12.17 20.07
CA VAL A 359 12.40 12.74 19.97
C VAL A 359 11.48 12.03 20.97
N SER A 360 10.27 12.57 21.17
CA SER A 360 9.32 11.96 22.11
C SER A 360 8.90 10.57 21.64
N VAL A 361 9.26 9.53 22.39
CA VAL A 361 8.86 8.15 22.12
C VAL A 361 7.37 8.01 22.34
N GLN A 362 6.64 7.64 21.28
CA GLN A 362 5.21 7.42 21.32
C GLN A 362 4.91 6.00 21.85
N ARG A 363 3.71 5.81 22.43
CA ARG A 363 3.27 4.47 22.87
C ARG A 363 3.24 3.49 21.71
N GLU A 364 3.49 2.22 21.97
CA GLU A 364 3.25 1.16 21.01
C GLU A 364 1.78 1.15 20.56
N SER A 365 1.55 0.76 19.34
CA SER A 365 0.20 0.62 18.80
C SER A 365 -0.16 -0.86 18.74
N LYS A 366 -1.38 -1.22 19.19
CA LYS A 366 -1.95 -2.55 19.02
C LYS A 366 -2.58 -2.66 17.64
N THR A 367 -2.32 -3.73 16.91
CA THR A 367 -2.93 -3.97 15.60
C THR A 367 -4.40 -4.39 15.78
N LEU A 368 -5.31 -3.63 15.20
CA LEU A 368 -6.75 -3.88 15.27
C LEU A 368 -7.26 -4.64 14.05
N ALA A 369 -6.74 -4.29 12.88
CA ALA A 369 -7.05 -4.96 11.62
C ALA A 369 -5.88 -4.80 10.66
N THR A 370 -5.65 -5.80 9.83
CA THR A 370 -4.59 -5.79 8.83
C THR A 370 -4.99 -6.57 7.59
N ILE A 371 -4.49 -6.15 6.42
CA ILE A 371 -4.57 -6.91 5.19
C ILE A 371 -3.39 -6.53 4.29
N THR A 372 -2.81 -7.51 3.59
CA THR A 372 -1.82 -7.23 2.54
C THR A 372 -2.51 -6.75 1.26
N PHE A 373 -1.81 -5.93 0.45
CA PHE A 373 -2.33 -5.54 -0.87
C PHE A 373 -2.61 -6.75 -1.75
N GLN A 374 -1.76 -7.78 -1.66
CA GLN A 374 -1.93 -9.02 -2.39
C GLN A 374 -3.31 -9.65 -2.10
N ASN A 375 -3.64 -9.80 -0.83
CA ASN A 375 -4.90 -10.40 -0.43
C ASN A 375 -6.09 -9.47 -0.67
N TYR A 376 -5.92 -8.16 -0.52
CA TYR A 376 -6.98 -7.19 -0.84
C TYR A 376 -7.37 -7.25 -2.32
N PHE A 377 -6.40 -7.18 -3.25
CA PHE A 377 -6.70 -7.21 -4.68
C PHE A 377 -7.18 -8.57 -5.20
N ARG A 378 -6.88 -9.66 -4.48
CA ARG A 378 -7.45 -10.99 -4.75
C ARG A 378 -8.94 -11.11 -4.43
N LEU A 379 -9.53 -10.18 -3.68
CA LEU A 379 -10.97 -10.15 -3.41
C LEU A 379 -11.78 -9.81 -4.66
N TYR A 380 -11.19 -9.12 -5.63
CA TYR A 380 -11.89 -8.78 -6.86
C TYR A 380 -12.15 -10.01 -7.73
N SER A 381 -13.39 -10.14 -8.19
CA SER A 381 -13.78 -11.23 -9.11
C SER A 381 -13.04 -11.13 -10.44
N LYS A 382 -12.70 -9.91 -10.87
CA LYS A 382 -11.87 -9.62 -12.05
C LYS A 382 -10.88 -8.50 -11.70
N LEU A 383 -9.60 -8.76 -11.96
CA LEU A 383 -8.51 -7.81 -11.75
C LEU A 383 -7.79 -7.57 -13.07
N SER A 384 -7.46 -6.34 -13.37
CA SER A 384 -6.60 -5.97 -14.50
C SER A 384 -5.69 -4.81 -14.12
N GLY A 385 -4.64 -4.59 -14.89
CA GLY A 385 -3.72 -3.52 -14.63
C GLY A 385 -3.04 -2.97 -15.86
N MET A 386 -2.49 -1.77 -15.74
CA MET A 386 -1.74 -1.13 -16.81
C MET A 386 -0.49 -0.45 -16.26
N THR A 387 0.61 -0.57 -17.00
CA THR A 387 1.89 0.10 -16.72
C THR A 387 2.75 0.10 -17.97
N GLY A 388 3.89 0.79 -17.94
CA GLY A 388 4.88 0.78 -19.04
C GLY A 388 5.99 -0.26 -18.87
N THR A 389 6.01 -1.03 -17.77
CA THR A 389 7.18 -1.81 -17.33
C THR A 389 6.81 -3.06 -16.51
N ALA A 390 5.80 -3.82 -16.93
CA ALA A 390 5.38 -5.02 -16.19
C ALA A 390 6.20 -6.28 -16.50
N LEU A 391 6.69 -6.41 -17.72
CA LEU A 391 7.28 -7.66 -18.25
C LEU A 391 8.47 -8.18 -17.43
N THR A 392 9.22 -7.29 -16.79
CA THR A 392 10.35 -7.68 -15.93
C THR A 392 9.91 -8.46 -14.68
N GLU A 393 8.66 -8.30 -14.27
CA GLU A 393 8.05 -8.90 -13.06
C GLU A 393 6.94 -9.92 -13.42
N GLU A 394 6.97 -10.48 -14.64
CA GLU A 394 5.94 -11.40 -15.17
C GLU A 394 5.73 -12.62 -14.28
N GLU A 395 6.82 -13.20 -13.76
CA GLU A 395 6.77 -14.34 -12.85
C GLU A 395 5.98 -14.02 -11.57
N GLU A 396 6.18 -12.84 -10.99
CA GLU A 396 5.49 -12.40 -9.78
C GLU A 396 4.00 -12.14 -10.04
N PHE A 397 3.66 -11.41 -11.10
CA PHE A 397 2.26 -11.19 -11.47
C PHE A 397 1.50 -12.48 -11.74
N SER A 398 2.11 -13.41 -12.43
CA SER A 398 1.51 -14.73 -12.71
C SER A 398 1.36 -15.59 -11.46
N THR A 399 2.40 -15.63 -10.60
CA THR A 399 2.42 -16.49 -9.42
C THR A 399 1.47 -15.99 -8.33
N ILE A 400 1.50 -14.69 -8.04
CA ILE A 400 0.76 -14.09 -6.92
C ILE A 400 -0.67 -13.72 -7.31
N TYR A 401 -0.84 -13.01 -8.43
CA TYR A 401 -2.14 -12.42 -8.83
C TYR A 401 -2.86 -13.19 -9.93
N LYS A 402 -2.22 -14.19 -10.52
CA LYS A 402 -2.74 -14.94 -11.69
C LYS A 402 -2.99 -14.05 -12.91
N LEU A 403 -2.22 -12.97 -13.02
CA LEU A 403 -2.27 -12.04 -14.14
C LEU A 403 -1.15 -12.34 -15.13
N ASP A 404 -1.46 -12.38 -16.38
CA ASP A 404 -0.48 -12.41 -17.48
C ASP A 404 -0.35 -11.03 -18.14
N ILE A 405 0.73 -10.84 -18.88
CA ILE A 405 1.11 -9.55 -19.44
C ILE A 405 1.05 -9.60 -20.97
N VAL A 406 0.43 -8.59 -21.57
CA VAL A 406 0.44 -8.38 -23.02
C VAL A 406 1.11 -7.06 -23.33
N GLU A 407 2.24 -7.12 -24.04
CA GLU A 407 2.90 -5.91 -24.56
C GLU A 407 2.09 -5.33 -25.72
N ILE A 408 1.62 -4.10 -25.55
CA ILE A 408 0.87 -3.38 -26.57
C ILE A 408 1.86 -2.59 -27.45
N PRO A 409 1.78 -2.67 -28.78
CA PRO A 409 2.62 -1.88 -29.67
C PRO A 409 2.38 -0.39 -29.47
N THR A 410 3.43 0.43 -29.67
CA THR A 410 3.32 1.88 -29.57
C THR A 410 2.60 2.46 -30.79
N ASN A 411 1.85 3.55 -30.58
CA ASN A 411 1.15 4.26 -31.67
C ASN A 411 2.13 4.81 -32.72
N ARG A 412 3.29 5.30 -32.28
CA ARG A 412 4.41 5.72 -33.14
C ARG A 412 5.68 4.98 -32.76
N PRO A 413 6.57 4.67 -33.72
CA PRO A 413 7.84 4.01 -33.41
C PRO A 413 8.65 4.79 -32.39
N VAL A 414 9.27 4.10 -31.44
CA VAL A 414 10.21 4.69 -30.50
C VAL A 414 11.54 4.92 -31.23
N ILE A 415 11.94 6.18 -31.39
CA ILE A 415 13.21 6.58 -32.03
C ILE A 415 14.27 7.02 -31.02
N ARG A 416 13.99 6.89 -29.73
CA ARG A 416 14.92 7.17 -28.64
C ARG A 416 16.16 6.29 -28.73
N ILE A 417 17.32 6.88 -28.45
CA ILE A 417 18.62 6.19 -28.42
C ILE A 417 18.97 5.84 -26.97
N ASP A 418 19.01 4.55 -26.69
CA ASP A 418 19.46 4.05 -25.38
C ASP A 418 20.96 3.69 -25.49
N ASN A 419 21.85 4.61 -25.00
CA ASN A 419 23.28 4.41 -25.03
C ASN A 419 23.73 3.35 -24.02
N GLU A 420 24.87 2.70 -24.28
CA GLU A 420 25.49 1.74 -23.36
C GLU A 420 25.92 2.44 -22.06
N ASP A 421 25.93 1.69 -20.96
CA ASP A 421 26.31 2.20 -19.64
C ASP A 421 27.79 2.62 -19.65
N ALA A 422 28.08 3.76 -19.03
CA ALA A 422 29.45 4.25 -18.81
C ALA A 422 29.87 3.88 -17.38
N VAL A 423 30.77 2.91 -17.25
CA VAL A 423 31.22 2.39 -15.94
C VAL A 423 32.57 3.03 -15.57
N TYR A 424 32.64 3.58 -14.36
CA TYR A 424 33.83 4.24 -13.81
C TYR A 424 34.38 3.47 -12.59
N LYS A 425 35.67 3.61 -12.33
CA LYS A 425 36.29 3.00 -11.18
C LYS A 425 35.82 3.61 -9.87
N THR A 426 35.70 4.94 -9.81
CA THR A 426 35.34 5.68 -8.59
C THR A 426 34.08 6.54 -8.78
N GLN A 427 33.38 6.84 -7.70
CA GLN A 427 32.25 7.78 -7.72
C GLN A 427 32.70 9.19 -8.16
N ALA A 428 33.89 9.61 -7.76
CA ALA A 428 34.42 10.91 -8.15
C ALA A 428 34.61 11.05 -9.68
N GLY A 429 35.15 10.03 -10.33
CA GLY A 429 35.28 9.96 -11.79
C GLY A 429 33.93 9.98 -12.49
N LYS A 430 32.97 9.19 -11.96
CA LYS A 430 31.59 9.17 -12.43
C LYS A 430 30.94 10.55 -12.41
N TYR A 431 30.98 11.24 -11.27
CA TYR A 431 30.33 12.57 -11.16
C TYR A 431 30.99 13.61 -12.06
N ARG A 432 32.34 13.59 -12.25
CA ARG A 432 33.01 14.45 -13.22
C ARG A 432 32.50 14.23 -14.65
N ALA A 433 32.27 12.95 -15.02
CA ALA A 433 31.75 12.61 -16.34
C ALA A 433 30.29 13.04 -16.51
N VAL A 434 29.44 12.83 -15.50
CA VAL A 434 28.04 13.28 -15.48
C VAL A 434 27.96 14.79 -15.68
N ILE A 435 28.75 15.56 -14.94
CA ILE A 435 28.79 17.03 -15.06
C ILE A 435 29.23 17.46 -16.45
N ARG A 436 30.23 16.81 -17.04
CA ARG A 436 30.70 17.06 -18.41
C ARG A 436 29.60 16.85 -19.42
N GLN A 437 28.88 15.74 -19.32
CA GLN A 437 27.74 15.43 -20.19
C GLN A 437 26.61 16.46 -20.06
N ILE A 438 26.27 16.84 -18.82
CA ILE A 438 25.24 17.86 -18.56
C ILE A 438 25.65 19.20 -19.21
N LYS A 439 26.93 19.57 -19.12
CA LYS A 439 27.46 20.81 -19.71
C LYS A 439 27.37 20.80 -21.23
N GLU A 440 27.76 19.69 -21.87
CA GLU A 440 27.66 19.50 -23.31
C GLU A 440 26.18 19.58 -23.80
N CYS A 441 25.27 18.96 -23.10
CA CYS A 441 23.85 19.03 -23.44
C CYS A 441 23.28 20.44 -23.24
N HIS A 442 23.61 21.09 -22.13
CA HIS A 442 23.18 22.47 -21.84
C HIS A 442 23.70 23.47 -22.91
N GLU A 443 24.93 23.35 -23.34
CA GLU A 443 25.52 24.17 -24.41
C GLU A 443 24.82 23.94 -25.77
N LYS A 444 24.37 22.72 -26.08
CA LYS A 444 23.55 22.39 -27.25
C LYS A 444 22.08 22.83 -27.13
N GLY A 445 21.66 23.22 -25.94
CA GLY A 445 20.24 23.49 -25.63
C GLY A 445 19.36 22.23 -25.45
N GLN A 446 19.99 21.06 -25.34
CA GLN A 446 19.28 19.80 -25.07
C GLN A 446 18.89 19.74 -23.58
N PRO A 447 17.60 19.56 -23.21
CA PRO A 447 17.21 19.41 -21.83
C PRO A 447 17.71 18.10 -21.23
N VAL A 448 18.09 18.14 -19.95
CA VAL A 448 18.63 16.98 -19.23
C VAL A 448 17.83 16.72 -17.97
N LEU A 449 17.41 15.48 -17.80
CA LEU A 449 16.85 14.97 -16.54
C LEU A 449 17.81 13.95 -15.93
N VAL A 450 18.32 14.25 -14.74
CA VAL A 450 19.24 13.37 -14.03
C VAL A 450 18.48 12.64 -12.93
N GLY A 451 18.46 11.32 -12.99
CA GLY A 451 17.90 10.44 -11.96
C GLY A 451 18.96 10.05 -10.93
N THR A 452 18.66 10.22 -9.64
CA THR A 452 19.51 9.80 -8.52
C THR A 452 18.76 8.84 -7.61
N VAL A 453 19.45 7.90 -6.97
CA VAL A 453 18.81 6.86 -6.12
C VAL A 453 18.48 7.35 -4.71
N SER A 454 19.11 8.41 -4.22
CA SER A 454 18.85 8.95 -2.88
C SER A 454 18.82 10.47 -2.84
N ILE A 455 18.21 11.02 -1.78
CA ILE A 455 18.18 12.47 -1.52
C ILE A 455 19.60 13.01 -1.33
N GLU A 456 20.46 12.27 -0.61
CA GLU A 456 21.85 12.68 -0.36
C GLU A 456 22.62 12.86 -1.67
N LYS A 457 22.53 11.86 -2.57
CA LYS A 457 23.18 11.91 -3.90
C LYS A 457 22.60 13.02 -4.78
N ASN A 458 21.30 13.29 -4.66
CA ASN A 458 20.63 14.40 -5.34
C ASN A 458 21.18 15.75 -4.89
N GLU A 459 21.28 15.98 -3.58
CA GLU A 459 21.84 17.21 -3.01
C GLU A 459 23.34 17.37 -3.30
N LEU A 460 24.11 16.26 -3.27
CA LEU A 460 25.52 16.26 -3.63
C LEU A 460 25.74 16.74 -5.06
N LEU A 461 25.00 16.13 -6.01
CA LEU A 461 25.09 16.53 -7.42
C LEU A 461 24.67 17.99 -7.63
N GLY A 462 23.62 18.44 -6.94
CA GLY A 462 23.18 19.83 -6.97
C GLY A 462 24.28 20.80 -6.50
N LYS A 463 24.99 20.48 -5.42
CA LYS A 463 26.14 21.28 -4.94
C LYS A 463 27.25 21.31 -5.98
N LEU A 464 27.54 20.19 -6.62
CA LEU A 464 28.58 20.11 -7.67
C LEU A 464 28.21 20.95 -8.90
N LEU A 465 26.91 20.88 -9.35
CA LEU A 465 26.45 21.70 -10.48
C LEU A 465 26.47 23.21 -10.17
N THR A 466 26.12 23.60 -8.93
CA THR A 466 26.21 24.98 -8.47
C THR A 466 27.68 25.49 -8.54
N ARG A 467 28.64 24.65 -8.13
CA ARG A 467 30.08 24.99 -8.19
C ARG A 467 30.56 25.20 -9.63
N GLU A 468 30.01 24.43 -10.57
CA GLU A 468 30.31 24.56 -12.01
C GLU A 468 29.54 25.68 -12.70
N GLY A 469 28.67 26.40 -11.97
CA GLY A 469 27.88 27.52 -12.51
C GLY A 469 26.70 27.10 -13.40
N ILE A 470 26.29 25.83 -13.37
CA ILE A 470 25.16 25.31 -14.16
C ILE A 470 23.85 25.56 -13.42
N LYS A 471 22.95 26.32 -14.04
CA LYS A 471 21.60 26.55 -13.49
C LYS A 471 20.79 25.26 -13.57
N HIS A 472 20.24 24.81 -12.45
CA HIS A 472 19.49 23.55 -12.37
C HIS A 472 18.35 23.63 -11.34
N ASN A 473 17.40 22.71 -11.46
CA ASN A 473 16.34 22.49 -10.50
C ASN A 473 16.59 21.19 -9.75
N LEU A 474 16.36 21.18 -8.42
CA LEU A 474 16.44 19.98 -7.58
C LEU A 474 15.03 19.52 -7.18
N LEU A 475 14.78 18.24 -7.38
CA LEU A 475 13.56 17.55 -7.01
C LEU A 475 13.88 16.40 -6.06
N ASN A 476 13.39 16.51 -4.85
CA ASN A 476 13.47 15.45 -3.84
C ASN A 476 12.27 15.55 -2.89
N ALA A 477 12.10 14.58 -2.01
CA ALA A 477 11.00 14.49 -1.07
C ALA A 477 10.83 15.73 -0.16
N LYS A 478 11.88 16.51 0.06
CA LYS A 478 11.81 17.76 0.85
C LYS A 478 11.02 18.87 0.15
N ASN A 479 10.88 18.80 -1.19
CA ASN A 479 10.25 19.81 -2.06
C ASN A 479 9.05 19.28 -2.85
N HIS A 480 8.36 18.27 -2.36
CA HIS A 480 7.30 17.55 -3.09
C HIS A 480 6.10 18.41 -3.52
N GLU A 481 5.77 19.49 -2.81
CA GLU A 481 4.64 20.36 -3.15
C GLU A 481 4.77 21.01 -4.54
N LYS A 482 6.02 21.19 -5.03
CA LYS A 482 6.33 21.77 -6.34
C LYS A 482 6.79 20.74 -7.37
N GLU A 483 6.75 19.46 -7.02
CA GLU A 483 7.29 18.38 -7.83
C GLU A 483 6.70 18.35 -9.24
N ALA A 484 5.38 18.28 -9.36
CA ALA A 484 4.69 18.22 -10.65
C ALA A 484 4.98 19.47 -11.52
N GLU A 485 5.12 20.62 -10.88
CA GLU A 485 5.41 21.89 -11.55
C GLU A 485 6.82 21.93 -12.14
N ILE A 486 7.81 21.44 -11.40
CA ILE A 486 9.23 21.45 -11.83
C ILE A 486 9.45 20.40 -12.91
N VAL A 487 8.88 19.19 -12.75
CA VAL A 487 8.98 18.12 -13.76
C VAL A 487 8.34 18.53 -15.07
N ALA A 488 7.20 19.21 -15.02
CA ALA A 488 6.53 19.71 -16.20
C ALA A 488 7.42 20.68 -17.03
N GLN A 489 8.36 21.37 -16.40
CA GLN A 489 9.31 22.29 -17.06
C GLN A 489 10.66 21.65 -17.43
N ALA A 490 10.87 20.37 -17.08
CA ALA A 490 12.13 19.68 -17.36
C ALA A 490 12.42 19.51 -18.87
N GLY A 491 11.40 19.63 -19.72
CA GLY A 491 11.52 19.57 -21.19
C GLY A 491 11.87 20.91 -21.89
N LYS A 492 12.09 22.00 -21.16
CA LYS A 492 12.47 23.30 -21.73
C LYS A 492 13.87 23.27 -22.34
N PHE A 493 14.08 24.12 -23.34
CA PHE A 493 15.37 24.27 -24.02
C PHE A 493 16.50 24.53 -23.01
N GLY A 494 17.50 23.67 -22.98
CA GLY A 494 18.68 23.75 -22.10
C GLY A 494 18.36 23.58 -20.60
N ALA A 495 17.18 23.13 -20.20
CA ALA A 495 16.85 22.88 -18.80
C ALA A 495 17.68 21.73 -18.21
N VAL A 496 18.12 21.89 -16.96
CA VAL A 496 18.77 20.83 -16.19
C VAL A 496 17.95 20.57 -14.92
N THR A 497 17.47 19.35 -14.77
CA THR A 497 16.67 18.92 -13.62
C THR A 497 17.31 17.70 -13.00
N VAL A 498 17.58 17.73 -11.70
CA VAL A 498 18.06 16.59 -10.92
C VAL A 498 16.92 16.12 -10.04
N ALA A 499 16.52 14.87 -10.21
CA ALA A 499 15.37 14.30 -9.51
C ALA A 499 15.75 13.00 -8.80
N THR A 500 15.19 12.78 -7.61
CA THR A 500 15.22 11.44 -7.03
C THR A 500 14.31 10.51 -7.83
N ASN A 501 14.55 9.23 -7.72
CA ASN A 501 14.13 8.16 -8.59
C ASN A 501 12.71 8.25 -9.17
N MET A 502 11.71 8.49 -8.35
CA MET A 502 10.29 8.46 -8.75
C MET A 502 9.64 9.83 -8.79
N ALA A 503 10.43 10.90 -8.60
CA ALA A 503 9.88 12.25 -8.66
C ALA A 503 9.23 12.51 -10.04
N GLY A 504 7.98 12.97 -10.02
CA GLY A 504 7.18 13.24 -11.21
C GLY A 504 6.59 12.01 -11.89
N ARG A 505 6.45 10.87 -11.21
CA ARG A 505 5.69 9.73 -11.72
C ARG A 505 4.23 10.14 -11.98
N GLY A 506 3.65 9.70 -13.09
CA GLY A 506 2.31 10.13 -13.52
C GLY A 506 2.24 11.53 -14.13
N THR A 507 3.38 12.25 -14.22
CA THR A 507 3.45 13.57 -14.88
C THR A 507 4.21 13.44 -16.20
N ASP A 508 3.63 13.95 -17.28
CA ASP A 508 4.27 13.97 -18.59
C ASP A 508 5.26 15.14 -18.74
N ILE A 509 6.45 14.84 -19.26
CA ILE A 509 7.46 15.85 -19.62
C ILE A 509 7.24 16.21 -21.09
N MET A 510 6.72 17.41 -21.30
CA MET A 510 6.48 17.95 -22.64
C MET A 510 7.74 18.67 -23.14
N LEU A 511 8.16 18.37 -24.39
CA LEU A 511 9.28 19.11 -25.01
C LEU A 511 8.88 20.56 -25.24
N GLY A 512 9.76 21.50 -24.89
CA GLY A 512 9.49 22.94 -24.89
C GLY A 512 8.88 23.48 -23.60
N GLY A 513 8.43 22.61 -22.68
CA GLY A 513 7.81 22.99 -21.40
C GLY A 513 6.30 22.74 -21.38
N ASN A 514 5.68 23.06 -20.27
CA ASN A 514 4.25 22.85 -20.04
C ASN A 514 3.50 24.20 -20.03
N ALA A 515 2.67 24.42 -21.04
CA ALA A 515 1.84 25.63 -21.17
C ALA A 515 0.85 25.78 -20.01
N GLU A 516 0.29 24.67 -19.50
CA GLU A 516 -0.65 24.68 -18.39
C GLU A 516 -0.02 25.22 -17.10
N TYR A 517 1.21 24.79 -16.80
CA TYR A 517 1.95 25.30 -15.66
C TYR A 517 2.20 26.82 -15.77
N LEU A 518 2.60 27.29 -16.96
CA LEU A 518 2.84 28.74 -17.19
C LEU A 518 1.56 29.53 -17.01
N ALA A 519 0.44 29.03 -17.53
CA ALA A 519 -0.87 29.65 -17.37
C ALA A 519 -1.28 29.71 -15.88
N LYS A 520 -1.09 28.62 -15.11
CA LYS A 520 -1.34 28.60 -13.66
C LYS A 520 -0.50 29.63 -12.91
N ASN A 521 0.77 29.77 -13.30
CA ASN A 521 1.68 30.74 -12.68
C ASN A 521 1.27 32.17 -12.97
N ASP A 522 0.77 32.42 -14.18
CA ASP A 522 0.23 33.76 -14.53
C ASP A 522 -1.04 34.09 -13.73
N LEU A 523 -1.93 33.12 -13.47
CA LEU A 523 -3.08 33.31 -12.59
C LEU A 523 -2.65 33.61 -11.14
N ARG A 524 -1.61 32.91 -10.61
CA ARG A 524 -1.03 33.24 -9.31
C ARG A 524 -0.47 34.66 -9.25
N LYS A 525 0.25 35.10 -10.30
CA LYS A 525 0.76 36.47 -10.40
C LYS A 525 -0.36 37.49 -10.50
N ALA A 526 -1.52 37.12 -11.05
CA ALA A 526 -2.72 37.92 -11.08
C ALA A 526 -3.45 38.00 -9.73
N GLY A 527 -2.95 37.30 -8.69
CA GLY A 527 -3.48 37.36 -7.33
C GLY A 527 -4.60 36.36 -7.03
N MET A 528 -4.83 35.34 -7.88
CA MET A 528 -5.81 34.31 -7.62
C MET A 528 -5.28 33.31 -6.56
N SER A 529 -6.17 32.83 -5.69
CA SER A 529 -5.85 31.82 -4.69
C SER A 529 -5.57 30.46 -5.33
N ASP A 530 -4.78 29.61 -4.67
CA ASP A 530 -4.47 28.27 -5.18
C ASP A 530 -5.74 27.41 -5.28
N GLU A 531 -6.73 27.60 -4.39
CA GLU A 531 -8.04 26.95 -4.47
C GLU A 531 -8.79 27.35 -5.76
N LEU A 532 -8.85 28.65 -6.07
CA LEU A 532 -9.51 29.13 -7.29
C LEU A 532 -8.79 28.66 -8.55
N ILE A 533 -7.46 28.58 -8.53
CA ILE A 533 -6.66 28.05 -9.64
C ILE A 533 -6.93 26.55 -9.82
N ALA A 534 -7.04 25.79 -8.74
CA ALA A 534 -7.38 24.38 -8.80
C ALA A 534 -8.77 24.16 -9.43
N GLU A 535 -9.77 24.95 -9.04
CA GLU A 535 -11.12 24.92 -9.62
C GLU A 535 -11.16 25.41 -11.08
N ALA A 536 -10.35 26.42 -11.40
CA ALA A 536 -10.22 26.93 -12.77
C ALA A 536 -9.59 25.92 -13.74
N THR A 537 -8.69 25.10 -13.24
CA THR A 537 -8.02 24.04 -14.02
C THR A 537 -8.69 22.67 -13.90
N GLY A 538 -9.63 22.53 -12.94
CA GLY A 538 -10.44 21.34 -12.76
C GLY A 538 -11.46 21.15 -13.90
N TYR A 539 -11.91 19.90 -14.03
CA TYR A 539 -12.87 19.51 -15.05
C TYR A 539 -14.30 19.36 -14.52
N ALA A 540 -14.53 19.63 -13.23
CA ALA A 540 -15.86 19.55 -12.62
C ALA A 540 -16.81 20.59 -13.21
N ASP A 541 -18.08 20.24 -13.39
CA ASP A 541 -19.12 21.19 -13.82
C ASP A 541 -19.42 22.18 -12.70
N THR A 542 -19.56 23.46 -13.03
CA THR A 542 -19.83 24.53 -12.05
C THR A 542 -20.62 25.65 -12.66
N ASP A 543 -21.53 26.24 -11.88
CA ASP A 543 -22.30 27.42 -12.22
C ASP A 543 -21.73 28.68 -11.52
N ASN A 544 -20.61 28.57 -10.81
CA ASN A 544 -19.99 29.70 -10.12
C ASN A 544 -19.32 30.65 -11.13
N GLU A 545 -19.79 31.88 -11.21
CA GLU A 545 -19.31 32.90 -12.15
C GLU A 545 -17.83 33.26 -11.96
N GLU A 546 -17.32 33.19 -10.71
CA GLU A 546 -15.91 33.45 -10.41
C GLU A 546 -15.03 32.34 -10.98
N ILE A 547 -15.43 31.06 -10.81
CA ILE A 547 -14.71 29.92 -11.39
C ILE A 547 -14.78 29.93 -12.91
N LEU A 548 -15.94 30.24 -13.50
CA LEU A 548 -16.11 30.36 -14.95
C LEU A 548 -15.25 31.48 -15.56
N SER A 549 -15.15 32.63 -14.91
CA SER A 549 -14.26 33.70 -15.36
C SER A 549 -12.78 33.34 -15.24
N ALA A 550 -12.40 32.66 -14.16
CA ALA A 550 -11.04 32.13 -13.98
C ALA A 550 -10.69 31.06 -15.03
N ARG A 551 -11.63 30.17 -15.39
CA ARG A 551 -11.49 29.19 -16.50
C ARG A 551 -11.25 29.85 -17.84
N LYS A 552 -12.00 30.92 -18.12
CA LYS A 552 -11.83 31.66 -19.38
C LYS A 552 -10.45 32.30 -19.46
N LEU A 553 -10.01 32.97 -18.40
CA LEU A 553 -8.68 33.58 -18.35
C LEU A 553 -7.58 32.53 -18.44
N PHE A 554 -7.77 31.37 -17.77
CA PHE A 554 -6.86 30.23 -17.86
C PHE A 554 -6.75 29.71 -19.30
N ALA A 555 -7.88 29.54 -20.00
CA ALA A 555 -7.90 29.06 -21.38
C ALA A 555 -7.19 30.05 -22.33
N GLU A 556 -7.38 31.37 -22.15
CA GLU A 556 -6.69 32.41 -22.92
C GLU A 556 -5.16 32.33 -22.70
N LYS A 557 -4.72 32.25 -21.44
CA LYS A 557 -3.31 32.14 -21.11
C LYS A 557 -2.70 30.84 -21.57
N LEU A 558 -3.44 29.73 -21.43
CA LEU A 558 -3.01 28.43 -21.93
C LEU A 558 -2.78 28.44 -23.45
N GLN A 559 -3.68 29.06 -24.22
CA GLN A 559 -3.51 29.13 -25.67
C GLN A 559 -2.31 30.00 -26.04
N GLN A 560 -2.12 31.15 -25.37
CA GLN A 560 -0.97 32.03 -25.57
C GLN A 560 0.35 31.25 -25.35
N HIS A 561 0.46 30.54 -24.21
CA HIS A 561 1.67 29.76 -23.91
C HIS A 561 1.87 28.55 -24.84
N LYS A 562 0.80 27.91 -25.33
CA LYS A 562 0.93 26.86 -26.34
C LYS A 562 1.59 27.33 -27.63
N GLU A 563 1.25 28.56 -28.08
CA GLU A 563 1.85 29.14 -29.27
C GLU A 563 3.32 29.53 -29.05
N GLU A 564 3.68 30.06 -27.87
CA GLU A 564 5.05 30.40 -27.50
C GLU A 564 5.94 29.13 -27.41
N ILE A 565 5.40 28.05 -26.79
CA ILE A 565 6.12 26.79 -26.59
C ILE A 565 6.30 26.00 -27.88
N ALA A 566 5.42 26.09 -28.85
CA ALA A 566 5.48 25.32 -30.08
C ALA A 566 6.83 25.47 -30.79
N GLY A 567 7.34 26.70 -30.92
CA GLY A 567 8.65 26.97 -31.52
C GLY A 567 9.82 26.50 -30.66
N GLU A 568 9.69 26.50 -29.34
CA GLU A 568 10.72 25.98 -28.41
C GLU A 568 10.77 24.45 -28.49
N ALA A 569 9.63 23.76 -28.58
CA ALA A 569 9.57 22.32 -28.71
C ALA A 569 10.31 21.81 -29.96
N ASP A 570 10.16 22.51 -31.09
CA ASP A 570 10.89 22.14 -32.34
C ASP A 570 12.39 22.33 -32.18
N ARG A 571 12.84 23.38 -31.50
CA ARG A 571 14.28 23.57 -31.20
C ARG A 571 14.81 22.46 -30.32
N VAL A 572 14.03 22.02 -29.31
CA VAL A 572 14.41 20.91 -28.43
C VAL A 572 14.47 19.59 -29.21
N ARG A 573 13.54 19.33 -30.14
CA ARG A 573 13.58 18.16 -31.03
C ARG A 573 14.83 18.16 -31.91
N GLN A 574 15.20 19.32 -32.44
CA GLN A 574 16.43 19.50 -33.24
C GLN A 574 17.71 19.32 -32.40
N ALA A 575 17.67 19.68 -31.12
CA ALA A 575 18.79 19.46 -30.20
C ALA A 575 18.97 17.99 -29.75
N GLY A 576 18.03 17.09 -30.13
CA GLY A 576 18.07 15.65 -29.79
C GLY A 576 16.99 15.21 -28.77
N GLY A 577 16.05 16.09 -28.41
CA GLY A 577 15.01 15.80 -27.43
C GLY A 577 15.53 15.75 -25.99
N LEU A 578 14.79 15.11 -25.09
CA LEU A 578 15.14 14.98 -23.67
C LEU A 578 16.24 13.94 -23.49
N PHE A 579 17.34 14.33 -22.80
CA PHE A 579 18.41 13.42 -22.40
C PHE A 579 18.18 12.96 -20.96
N ILE A 580 18.13 11.64 -20.74
CA ILE A 580 18.03 11.03 -19.42
C ILE A 580 19.40 10.54 -18.97
N ILE A 581 19.84 11.00 -17.82
CA ILE A 581 21.06 10.53 -17.16
C ILE A 581 20.67 9.78 -15.90
N GLY A 582 20.99 8.48 -15.82
CA GLY A 582 20.95 7.73 -14.58
C GLY A 582 22.31 7.80 -13.89
N THR A 583 22.39 8.22 -12.64
CA THR A 583 23.66 8.27 -11.89
C THR A 583 24.07 6.93 -11.31
N GLU A 584 23.15 5.97 -11.25
CA GLU A 584 23.35 4.60 -10.78
C GLU A 584 22.26 3.70 -11.39
N ARG A 585 22.49 2.40 -11.35
CA ARG A 585 21.44 1.42 -11.59
C ARG A 585 20.64 1.21 -10.30
N HIS A 586 19.34 1.06 -10.45
CA HIS A 586 18.43 0.76 -9.34
C HIS A 586 18.43 -0.74 -9.04
N ASP A 587 17.84 -1.10 -7.91
CA ASP A 587 17.67 -2.50 -7.49
C ASP A 587 16.79 -3.31 -8.45
N SER A 588 15.94 -2.64 -9.23
CA SER A 588 15.09 -3.26 -10.24
C SER A 588 15.30 -2.63 -11.62
N ARG A 589 15.43 -3.49 -12.64
CA ARG A 589 15.48 -3.08 -14.07
C ARG A 589 14.23 -2.33 -14.49
N ARG A 590 13.11 -2.61 -13.88
CA ARG A 590 11.82 -1.95 -14.09
C ARG A 590 11.93 -0.45 -13.83
N ILE A 591 12.54 -0.06 -12.73
CA ILE A 591 12.72 1.34 -12.34
C ILE A 591 13.64 2.06 -13.34
N ASP A 592 14.71 1.41 -13.78
CA ASP A 592 15.59 1.93 -14.84
C ASP A 592 14.81 2.17 -16.15
N ASN A 593 13.92 1.23 -16.52
CA ASN A 593 13.08 1.36 -17.70
C ASN A 593 12.04 2.48 -17.57
N GLN A 594 11.48 2.68 -16.38
CA GLN A 594 10.59 3.83 -16.09
C GLN A 594 11.33 5.16 -16.25
N LEU A 595 12.57 5.23 -15.77
CA LEU A 595 13.39 6.43 -15.93
C LEU A 595 13.68 6.68 -17.42
N ARG A 596 14.13 5.68 -18.17
CA ARG A 596 14.32 5.78 -19.63
C ARG A 596 13.04 6.18 -20.36
N GLY A 597 11.89 5.64 -19.95
CA GLY A 597 10.57 5.90 -20.55
C GLY A 597 10.06 7.33 -20.41
N ARG A 598 10.79 8.19 -19.70
CA ARG A 598 10.49 9.63 -19.63
C ARG A 598 10.88 10.40 -20.88
N ALA A 599 11.79 9.86 -21.70
CA ALA A 599 12.19 10.39 -22.99
C ALA A 599 11.68 9.55 -24.16
N GLY A 600 11.59 10.14 -25.35
CA GLY A 600 11.22 9.46 -26.59
C GLY A 600 9.75 9.04 -26.65
N ARG A 601 8.81 9.87 -26.19
CA ARG A 601 7.38 9.61 -26.17
C ARG A 601 6.74 9.99 -27.51
N GLN A 602 5.77 9.22 -27.96
CA GLN A 602 4.97 9.50 -29.18
C GLN A 602 5.82 9.81 -30.42
N GLY A 603 6.98 9.13 -30.56
CA GLY A 603 7.88 9.33 -31.70
C GLY A 603 8.80 10.56 -31.58
N ASP A 604 8.85 11.25 -30.43
CA ASP A 604 9.82 12.31 -30.19
C ASP A 604 11.25 11.72 -30.07
N PRO A 605 12.29 12.47 -30.48
CA PRO A 605 13.67 12.07 -30.20
C PRO A 605 13.98 12.14 -28.71
N GLY A 606 15.00 11.41 -28.29
CA GLY A 606 15.49 11.40 -26.92
C GLY A 606 16.70 10.50 -26.80
N GLU A 607 17.45 10.67 -25.72
CA GLU A 607 18.60 9.85 -25.42
C GLU A 607 18.61 9.43 -23.96
N THR A 608 19.20 8.28 -23.67
CA THR A 608 19.41 7.84 -22.30
C THR A 608 20.79 7.24 -22.11
N ARG A 609 21.40 7.48 -20.93
CA ARG A 609 22.67 6.85 -20.54
C ARG A 609 22.74 6.72 -19.03
N PHE A 610 23.22 5.56 -18.56
CA PHE A 610 23.55 5.36 -17.14
C PHE A 610 25.05 5.51 -16.92
N TYR A 611 25.41 6.21 -15.84
CA TYR A 611 26.76 6.41 -15.35
C TYR A 611 26.92 5.67 -14.03
N ILE A 612 27.77 4.67 -13.99
CA ILE A 612 27.88 3.71 -12.89
C ILE A 612 29.28 3.74 -12.33
N SER A 613 29.43 3.59 -11.03
CA SER A 613 30.71 3.35 -10.36
C SER A 613 30.74 1.96 -9.75
N LEU A 614 31.91 1.38 -9.66
CA LEU A 614 32.12 0.13 -8.92
C LEU A 614 31.95 0.30 -7.41
N GLU A 615 32.03 1.55 -6.94
CA GLU A 615 31.78 1.92 -5.55
C GLU A 615 30.27 2.12 -5.25
N ASP A 616 29.39 2.04 -6.27
CA ASP A 616 27.94 2.14 -6.07
C ASP A 616 27.41 0.91 -5.33
N ASP A 617 26.40 1.08 -4.49
CA ASP A 617 25.92 0.05 -3.55
C ASP A 617 25.54 -1.25 -4.26
N LEU A 618 24.87 -1.18 -5.40
CA LEU A 618 24.52 -2.37 -6.18
C LEU A 618 25.75 -3.17 -6.60
N MET A 619 26.82 -2.49 -7.05
CA MET A 619 28.05 -3.12 -7.50
C MET A 619 28.89 -3.61 -6.32
N ARG A 620 28.96 -2.84 -5.25
CA ARG A 620 29.67 -3.20 -4.01
C ARG A 620 29.07 -4.44 -3.35
N LEU A 621 27.74 -4.53 -3.26
CA LEU A 621 27.04 -5.60 -2.54
C LEU A 621 26.76 -6.84 -3.40
N PHE A 622 26.59 -6.69 -4.71
CA PHE A 622 26.13 -7.77 -5.59
C PHE A 622 26.97 -7.97 -6.85
N GLY A 623 27.97 -7.10 -7.11
CA GLY A 623 28.79 -7.15 -8.33
C GLY A 623 29.82 -8.28 -8.39
N GLY A 624 30.11 -8.90 -7.26
CA GLY A 624 31.03 -10.04 -7.12
C GLY A 624 32.52 -9.72 -7.25
N ASP A 625 33.38 -10.49 -6.56
CA ASP A 625 34.85 -10.29 -6.45
C ASP A 625 35.59 -10.36 -7.80
N ARG A 626 34.97 -11.03 -8.81
CA ARG A 626 35.55 -11.14 -10.15
C ARG A 626 35.66 -9.80 -10.88
N VAL A 627 34.68 -8.91 -10.69
CA VAL A 627 34.65 -7.59 -11.31
C VAL A 627 35.72 -6.70 -10.65
N THR A 628 35.77 -6.72 -9.32
CA THR A 628 36.74 -5.95 -8.53
C THR A 628 38.19 -6.39 -8.85
N SER A 629 38.48 -7.70 -8.85
CA SER A 629 39.81 -8.22 -9.16
C SER A 629 40.22 -8.03 -10.61
N MET A 630 39.30 -8.03 -11.56
CA MET A 630 39.57 -7.71 -12.96
C MET A 630 39.95 -6.24 -13.11
N MET A 631 39.34 -5.34 -12.36
CA MET A 631 39.59 -3.90 -12.43
C MET A 631 40.90 -3.48 -11.79
N GLU A 632 41.28 -4.13 -10.68
CA GLU A 632 42.60 -3.93 -10.07
C GLU A 632 43.75 -4.27 -11.05
N ARG A 633 43.52 -5.29 -11.89
CA ARG A 633 44.52 -5.72 -12.91
C ARG A 633 44.60 -4.80 -14.12
N LEU A 634 43.52 -4.04 -14.45
CA LEU A 634 43.49 -3.24 -15.68
C LEU A 634 44.16 -1.87 -15.56
N ASN A 635 44.58 -1.42 -14.38
CA ASN A 635 45.28 -0.14 -14.12
C ASN A 635 44.66 1.06 -14.89
N ILE A 636 43.32 1.15 -14.95
CA ILE A 636 42.58 2.15 -15.72
C ILE A 636 42.50 3.45 -14.91
N ASP A 637 42.63 4.57 -15.62
CA ASP A 637 42.49 5.91 -15.06
C ASP A 637 41.06 6.16 -14.57
N GLU A 638 40.91 6.93 -13.49
CA GLU A 638 39.60 7.20 -12.85
C GLU A 638 38.59 7.91 -13.77
N ASP A 639 39.06 8.70 -14.73
CA ASP A 639 38.22 9.50 -15.64
C ASP A 639 37.88 8.79 -16.96
N THR A 640 38.42 7.59 -17.18
CA THR A 640 38.18 6.83 -18.41
C THR A 640 36.99 5.87 -18.24
N PRO A 641 35.94 6.00 -19.05
CA PRO A 641 34.80 5.06 -18.99
C PRO A 641 35.20 3.69 -19.53
N ILE A 642 34.70 2.66 -18.90
CA ILE A 642 34.92 1.30 -19.32
C ILE A 642 33.66 0.85 -20.05
N GLU A 643 33.70 0.80 -21.36
CA GLU A 643 32.60 0.36 -22.21
C GLU A 643 32.81 -1.10 -22.62
N GLN A 644 32.53 -2.03 -21.73
CA GLN A 644 32.67 -3.46 -22.02
C GLN A 644 31.34 -4.18 -21.75
N LYS A 645 30.83 -4.92 -22.73
CA LYS A 645 29.62 -5.75 -22.63
C LYS A 645 29.63 -6.75 -21.47
N ILE A 646 30.80 -7.12 -20.99
CA ILE A 646 30.99 -8.00 -19.84
C ILE A 646 30.49 -7.32 -18.56
N LEU A 647 30.78 -6.03 -18.38
CA LEU A 647 30.33 -5.26 -17.21
C LEU A 647 28.84 -5.03 -17.24
N SER A 648 28.26 -4.70 -18.39
CA SER A 648 26.80 -4.56 -18.52
C SER A 648 26.08 -5.86 -18.13
N ARG A 649 26.61 -7.02 -18.52
CA ARG A 649 26.04 -8.31 -18.09
C ARG A 649 26.21 -8.58 -16.61
N ALA A 650 27.33 -8.17 -16.00
CA ALA A 650 27.53 -8.32 -14.56
C ALA A 650 26.54 -7.45 -13.76
N ILE A 651 26.27 -6.24 -14.24
CA ILE A 651 25.27 -5.33 -13.65
C ILE A 651 23.87 -5.93 -13.77
N GLU A 652 23.48 -6.42 -14.95
CA GLU A 652 22.19 -7.10 -15.14
C GLU A 652 22.05 -8.33 -14.24
N GLN A 653 23.11 -9.09 -14.05
CA GLN A 653 23.12 -10.25 -13.15
C GLN A 653 22.95 -9.82 -11.69
N ALA A 654 23.62 -8.74 -11.27
CA ALA A 654 23.47 -8.17 -9.93
C ALA A 654 22.00 -7.73 -9.69
N GLN A 655 21.39 -6.97 -10.61
CA GLN A 655 19.99 -6.58 -10.53
C GLN A 655 19.05 -7.79 -10.47
N THR A 656 19.25 -8.79 -11.32
CA THR A 656 18.44 -10.01 -11.32
C THR A 656 18.53 -10.76 -9.98
N THR A 657 19.72 -10.77 -9.36
CA THR A 657 19.92 -11.37 -8.03
C THR A 657 19.12 -10.63 -6.95
N VAL A 658 19.16 -9.28 -6.98
CA VAL A 658 18.38 -8.44 -6.05
C VAL A 658 16.88 -8.61 -6.28
N GLU A 659 16.42 -8.54 -7.54
CA GLU A 659 15.01 -8.77 -7.91
C GLU A 659 14.50 -10.12 -7.41
N SER A 660 15.25 -11.18 -7.66
CA SER A 660 14.89 -12.53 -7.19
C SER A 660 14.82 -12.63 -5.67
N ARG A 661 15.78 -12.01 -4.95
CA ARG A 661 15.77 -11.97 -3.49
C ARG A 661 14.55 -11.22 -2.95
N ASN A 662 14.24 -10.07 -3.54
CA ASN A 662 13.09 -9.26 -3.16
C ASN A 662 11.77 -10.00 -3.43
N PHE A 663 11.67 -10.69 -4.57
CA PHE A 663 10.52 -11.55 -4.89
C PHE A 663 10.36 -12.67 -3.88
N GLN A 664 11.45 -13.40 -3.53
CA GLN A 664 11.38 -14.46 -2.52
C GLN A 664 10.96 -13.91 -1.14
N ALA A 665 11.44 -12.74 -0.76
CA ALA A 665 11.03 -12.10 0.50
C ALA A 665 9.52 -11.78 0.50
N ARG A 666 9.00 -11.17 -0.59
CA ARG A 666 7.55 -10.90 -0.72
C ARG A 666 6.72 -12.17 -0.75
N LYS A 667 7.17 -13.18 -1.47
CA LYS A 667 6.51 -14.49 -1.52
C LYS A 667 6.44 -15.16 -0.14
N SER A 668 7.55 -15.13 0.60
CA SER A 668 7.57 -15.66 1.97
C SER A 668 6.58 -14.92 2.89
N VAL A 669 6.55 -13.58 2.82
CA VAL A 669 5.56 -12.79 3.59
C VAL A 669 4.13 -13.20 3.24
N LEU A 670 3.85 -13.39 1.95
CA LEU A 670 2.53 -13.80 1.48
C LEU A 670 2.16 -15.20 1.97
N GLU A 671 3.08 -16.16 1.97
CA GLU A 671 2.84 -17.52 2.44
C GLU A 671 2.39 -17.57 3.91
N TYR A 672 2.92 -16.68 4.75
CA TYR A 672 2.46 -16.50 6.13
C TYR A 672 1.11 -15.76 6.20
N ASP A 673 0.93 -14.69 5.40
CA ASP A 673 -0.30 -13.91 5.42
C ASP A 673 -1.49 -14.67 4.81
N ASP A 674 -1.27 -15.60 3.89
CA ASP A 674 -2.33 -16.47 3.34
C ASP A 674 -3.01 -17.32 4.42
N VAL A 675 -2.28 -17.71 5.48
CA VAL A 675 -2.85 -18.40 6.63
C VAL A 675 -3.78 -17.47 7.39
N MET A 676 -3.28 -16.28 7.74
CA MET A 676 -4.09 -15.24 8.39
C MET A 676 -5.29 -14.83 7.54
N ASN A 677 -5.13 -14.80 6.21
CA ASN A 677 -6.21 -14.40 5.31
C ASN A 677 -7.38 -15.37 5.34
N LYS A 678 -7.11 -16.68 5.37
CA LYS A 678 -8.17 -17.70 5.51
C LYS A 678 -8.94 -17.56 6.83
N GLN A 679 -8.23 -17.32 7.92
CA GLN A 679 -8.85 -17.09 9.23
C GLN A 679 -9.66 -15.80 9.23
N ARG A 680 -9.13 -14.73 8.62
CA ARG A 680 -9.81 -13.45 8.43
C ARG A 680 -11.11 -13.60 7.65
N GLU A 681 -11.08 -14.31 6.53
CA GLU A 681 -12.26 -14.56 5.70
C GLU A 681 -13.38 -15.26 6.52
N ILE A 682 -13.04 -16.25 7.32
CA ILE A 682 -14.00 -16.96 8.19
C ILE A 682 -14.60 -16.00 9.21
N ILE A 683 -13.78 -15.25 9.93
CA ILE A 683 -14.25 -14.32 10.98
C ILE A 683 -15.08 -13.19 10.38
N TYR A 684 -14.64 -12.60 9.28
CA TYR A 684 -15.33 -11.48 8.63
C TYR A 684 -16.65 -11.91 7.99
N ASP A 685 -16.72 -13.12 7.42
CA ASP A 685 -17.96 -13.66 6.89
C ASP A 685 -19.00 -13.95 8.00
N GLN A 686 -18.58 -14.57 9.09
CA GLN A 686 -19.43 -14.77 10.26
C GLN A 686 -19.92 -13.43 10.82
N ARG A 687 -19.03 -12.46 10.94
CA ARG A 687 -19.34 -11.13 11.43
C ARG A 687 -20.35 -10.41 10.52
N LYS A 688 -20.18 -10.52 9.21
CA LYS A 688 -21.10 -9.98 8.20
C LYS A 688 -22.48 -10.59 8.30
N GLN A 689 -22.58 -11.91 8.46
CA GLN A 689 -23.85 -12.59 8.65
C GLN A 689 -24.64 -12.06 9.87
N VAL A 690 -23.93 -11.80 10.96
CA VAL A 690 -24.53 -11.19 12.18
C VAL A 690 -25.00 -9.76 11.92
N LEU A 691 -24.23 -8.95 11.15
CA LEU A 691 -24.60 -7.58 10.78
C LEU A 691 -25.80 -7.53 9.83
N ASP A 692 -25.88 -8.45 8.87
CA ASP A 692 -26.95 -8.54 7.86
C ASP A 692 -28.27 -9.06 8.45
N GLY A 693 -28.30 -9.39 9.74
CA GLY A 693 -29.51 -9.71 10.46
C GLY A 693 -29.92 -11.20 10.44
N LEU A 694 -28.96 -12.10 10.17
CA LEU A 694 -29.19 -13.54 10.30
C LEU A 694 -29.76 -13.87 11.68
N GLU A 695 -30.57 -14.91 11.76
CA GLU A 695 -31.22 -15.33 13.03
C GLU A 695 -30.13 -15.87 14.00
N VAL A 696 -29.61 -14.97 14.84
CA VAL A 696 -28.47 -15.23 15.75
C VAL A 696 -28.84 -16.26 16.82
N LYS A 697 -30.11 -16.41 17.15
CA LYS A 697 -30.58 -17.37 18.16
C LYS A 697 -30.03 -18.79 17.93
N ASN A 698 -30.16 -19.30 16.70
CA ASN A 698 -29.68 -20.65 16.37
C ASN A 698 -28.16 -20.77 16.52
N ILE A 699 -27.41 -19.72 16.16
CA ILE A 699 -25.96 -19.68 16.34
C ILE A 699 -25.60 -19.75 17.82
N ILE A 700 -26.25 -18.95 18.66
CA ILE A 700 -26.04 -18.95 20.12
C ILE A 700 -26.40 -20.30 20.75
N MET A 701 -27.53 -20.91 20.35
CA MET A 701 -27.92 -22.24 20.84
C MET A 701 -26.88 -23.31 20.46
N ASN A 702 -26.34 -23.25 19.24
CA ASN A 702 -25.28 -24.17 18.83
C ASN A 702 -23.98 -23.93 19.63
N MET A 703 -23.57 -22.65 19.85
CA MET A 703 -22.44 -22.32 20.69
C MET A 703 -22.58 -22.84 22.11
N MET A 704 -23.76 -22.69 22.69
CA MET A 704 -24.11 -23.20 24.02
C MET A 704 -23.98 -24.73 24.08
N ASN A 705 -24.58 -25.44 23.11
CA ASN A 705 -24.50 -26.89 23.05
C ASN A 705 -23.05 -27.39 22.93
N THR A 706 -22.27 -26.76 22.04
CA THR A 706 -20.86 -27.09 21.83
C THR A 706 -20.03 -26.83 23.08
N SER A 707 -20.23 -25.68 23.75
CA SER A 707 -19.49 -25.32 24.96
C SER A 707 -19.79 -26.27 26.12
N ILE A 708 -21.07 -26.66 26.30
CA ILE A 708 -21.48 -27.62 27.33
C ILE A 708 -20.89 -29.00 27.01
N SER A 709 -21.03 -29.47 25.77
CA SER A 709 -20.49 -30.77 25.34
C SER A 709 -18.98 -30.85 25.55
N HIS A 710 -18.23 -29.80 25.23
CA HIS A 710 -16.80 -29.73 25.42
C HIS A 710 -16.42 -29.80 26.91
N LEU A 711 -17.11 -29.01 27.73
CA LEU A 711 -16.89 -28.97 29.18
C LEU A 711 -17.18 -30.34 29.84
N VAL A 712 -18.26 -31.01 29.42
CA VAL A 712 -18.60 -32.35 29.92
C VAL A 712 -17.54 -33.37 29.45
N ALA A 713 -17.15 -33.33 28.18
CA ALA A 713 -16.14 -34.26 27.62
C ALA A 713 -14.79 -34.12 28.33
N GLU A 714 -14.37 -32.90 28.65
CA GLU A 714 -13.13 -32.59 29.36
C GLU A 714 -13.11 -33.25 30.77
N HIS A 715 -14.22 -33.14 31.48
CA HIS A 715 -14.35 -33.72 32.83
C HIS A 715 -14.46 -35.26 32.79
N PHE A 716 -15.08 -35.82 31.76
CA PHE A 716 -15.09 -37.27 31.58
C PHE A 716 -13.74 -37.83 31.14
N ALA A 717 -12.91 -37.05 30.40
CA ALA A 717 -11.52 -37.38 29.96
C ALA A 717 -11.34 -38.84 29.47
N GLY A 718 -12.38 -39.39 28.77
CA GLY A 718 -12.37 -40.80 28.30
C GLY A 718 -12.80 -41.84 29.32
N SER A 719 -13.22 -41.44 30.52
CA SER A 719 -13.86 -42.31 31.52
C SER A 719 -15.33 -42.49 31.21
N GLU A 720 -15.87 -43.69 31.46
CA GLU A 720 -17.30 -43.99 31.27
C GLU A 720 -18.15 -43.32 32.35
N HIS A 721 -17.59 -43.07 33.55
CA HIS A 721 -18.20 -42.47 34.70
C HIS A 721 -17.30 -41.47 35.42
N LEU A 722 -17.87 -40.43 36.07
CA LEU A 722 -17.13 -39.45 36.83
C LEU A 722 -16.90 -39.84 38.28
N ASP A 723 -15.74 -39.48 38.83
CA ASP A 723 -15.51 -39.54 40.27
C ASP A 723 -16.22 -38.38 41.02
N ALA A 724 -16.30 -38.48 42.33
CA ALA A 724 -17.04 -37.50 43.17
C ALA A 724 -16.38 -36.10 43.18
N ALA A 725 -15.09 -35.98 42.89
CA ALA A 725 -14.40 -34.71 42.80
C ALA A 725 -14.67 -34.01 41.47
N SER A 726 -14.54 -34.75 40.37
CA SER A 726 -14.86 -34.28 39.02
C SER A 726 -16.33 -33.92 38.86
N CYS A 727 -17.26 -34.68 39.51
CA CYS A 727 -18.66 -34.33 39.56
C CYS A 727 -18.94 -32.98 40.22
N ARG A 728 -18.29 -32.69 41.34
CA ARG A 728 -18.44 -31.40 42.03
C ARG A 728 -17.84 -30.23 41.23
N GLU A 729 -16.74 -30.47 40.55
CA GLU A 729 -16.08 -29.46 39.72
C GLU A 729 -16.90 -29.15 38.50
N LEU A 730 -17.42 -30.15 37.80
CA LEU A 730 -18.31 -30.00 36.66
C LEU A 730 -19.57 -29.19 37.04
N LEU A 731 -20.23 -29.52 38.12
CA LEU A 731 -21.39 -28.77 38.60
C LEU A 731 -21.05 -27.31 38.95
N ARG A 732 -19.90 -27.04 39.53
CA ARG A 732 -19.46 -25.66 39.82
C ARG A 732 -19.23 -24.88 38.53
N ASN A 733 -18.66 -25.52 37.51
CA ASN A 733 -18.33 -24.89 36.24
C ASN A 733 -19.56 -24.61 35.38
N VAL A 734 -20.63 -25.40 35.53
CA VAL A 734 -21.85 -25.24 34.75
C VAL A 734 -22.90 -24.37 35.47
N GLU A 735 -23.08 -24.56 36.80
CA GLU A 735 -24.04 -23.81 37.61
C GLU A 735 -23.57 -22.36 37.82
N GLY A 736 -24.47 -21.41 37.56
CA GLY A 736 -24.20 -19.98 37.65
C GLY A 736 -23.55 -19.39 36.40
N LEU A 737 -23.04 -20.23 35.48
CA LEU A 737 -22.61 -19.79 34.16
C LEU A 737 -23.69 -19.96 33.10
N TYR A 738 -24.24 -21.18 32.93
CA TYR A 738 -25.22 -21.52 31.90
C TYR A 738 -26.66 -21.55 32.40
N PHE A 739 -26.86 -21.75 33.67
CA PHE A 739 -28.18 -21.69 34.33
C PHE A 739 -28.05 -21.40 35.84
N PRO A 740 -29.12 -20.93 36.49
CA PRO A 740 -29.08 -20.64 37.94
C PRO A 740 -28.71 -21.85 38.79
N LYS A 741 -28.06 -21.62 39.91
CA LYS A 741 -27.71 -22.66 40.87
C LYS A 741 -28.94 -23.47 41.29
N PHE A 742 -28.81 -24.78 41.42
CA PHE A 742 -29.85 -25.71 41.79
C PHE A 742 -30.95 -25.96 40.74
N THR A 743 -30.76 -25.57 39.48
CA THR A 743 -31.70 -25.84 38.39
C THR A 743 -31.66 -27.31 38.00
N VAL A 744 -30.49 -27.90 37.87
CA VAL A 744 -30.32 -29.35 37.67
C VAL A 744 -29.79 -29.94 38.96
N ARG A 745 -30.51 -30.92 39.47
CA ARG A 745 -30.14 -31.62 40.70
C ARG A 745 -29.76 -33.05 40.34
N PHE A 746 -28.50 -33.28 40.15
CA PHE A 746 -27.94 -34.63 40.19
C PHE A 746 -27.30 -34.86 41.57
N SER A 747 -27.61 -35.99 42.20
CA SER A 747 -26.80 -36.44 43.32
C SER A 747 -25.45 -36.90 42.79
N GLU A 748 -24.42 -36.86 43.64
CA GLU A 748 -23.07 -37.39 43.30
C GLU A 748 -23.16 -38.90 42.91
N GLU A 749 -24.17 -39.63 43.38
CA GLU A 749 -24.38 -41.05 43.07
C GLU A 749 -25.01 -41.21 41.67
N GLU A 750 -25.96 -40.36 41.28
CA GLU A 750 -26.56 -40.39 39.94
C GLU A 750 -25.58 -40.02 38.85
N LEU A 751 -24.67 -39.02 39.07
CA LEU A 751 -23.65 -38.65 38.11
C LEU A 751 -22.59 -39.77 37.88
N LYS A 752 -22.36 -40.64 38.84
CA LYS A 752 -21.51 -41.80 38.67
C LYS A 752 -22.11 -42.90 37.76
N GLU A 753 -23.40 -42.91 37.59
CA GLU A 753 -24.13 -43.88 36.76
C GLU A 753 -24.46 -43.35 35.36
N LYS A 754 -24.45 -42.00 35.17
CA LYS A 754 -24.79 -41.34 33.89
C LYS A 754 -23.60 -41.30 32.94
N THR A 755 -23.93 -41.42 31.67
CA THR A 755 -22.93 -41.22 30.57
C THR A 755 -22.68 -39.74 30.31
N ALA A 756 -21.61 -39.38 29.60
CA ALA A 756 -21.35 -38.02 29.17
C ALA A 756 -22.50 -37.45 28.33
N GLU A 757 -23.14 -38.25 27.51
CA GLU A 757 -24.29 -37.87 26.68
C GLU A 757 -25.52 -37.51 27.54
N ASP A 758 -25.89 -38.33 28.54
CA ASP A 758 -27.01 -38.05 29.45
C ASP A 758 -26.81 -36.74 30.23
N VAL A 759 -25.56 -36.47 30.64
CA VAL A 759 -25.25 -35.24 31.39
C VAL A 759 -25.28 -34.01 30.46
N THR A 760 -24.76 -34.15 29.24
CA THR A 760 -24.80 -33.10 28.23
C THR A 760 -26.23 -32.71 27.88
N ASP A 761 -27.09 -33.71 27.62
CA ASP A 761 -28.49 -33.47 27.28
C ASP A 761 -29.24 -32.75 28.41
N ALA A 762 -29.03 -33.18 29.66
CA ALA A 762 -29.65 -32.54 30.81
C ALA A 762 -29.23 -31.09 31.01
N PHE A 763 -27.94 -30.81 30.85
CA PHE A 763 -27.37 -29.45 30.98
C PHE A 763 -27.80 -28.55 29.80
N THR A 764 -27.81 -29.08 28.60
CA THR A 764 -28.28 -28.38 27.40
C THR A 764 -29.76 -28.01 27.51
N ALA A 765 -30.60 -28.94 27.94
CA ALA A 765 -32.02 -28.68 28.17
C ALA A 765 -32.24 -27.60 29.25
N ALA A 766 -31.49 -27.64 30.35
CA ALA A 766 -31.59 -26.64 31.40
C ALA A 766 -31.11 -25.25 30.94
N ALA A 767 -30.05 -25.19 30.21
CA ALA A 767 -29.51 -23.95 29.62
C ALA A 767 -30.49 -23.36 28.60
N ALA A 768 -31.07 -24.18 27.73
CA ALA A 768 -32.10 -23.77 26.77
C ALA A 768 -33.35 -23.19 27.48
N ALA A 769 -33.85 -23.86 28.51
CA ALA A 769 -34.97 -23.36 29.29
C ALA A 769 -34.66 -22.00 29.97
N TYR A 770 -33.46 -21.84 30.51
CA TYR A 770 -33.07 -20.56 31.10
C TYR A 770 -32.88 -19.45 30.04
N TYR A 771 -32.40 -19.79 28.87
CA TYR A 771 -32.35 -18.85 27.75
C TYR A 771 -33.76 -18.39 27.34
N GLU A 772 -34.73 -19.27 27.22
CA GLU A 772 -36.10 -18.91 26.92
C GLU A 772 -36.73 -18.04 28.02
N GLN A 773 -36.45 -18.32 29.28
CA GLN A 773 -36.88 -17.45 30.38
C GLN A 773 -36.31 -16.04 30.25
N LYS A 774 -35.01 -15.88 29.91
CA LYS A 774 -34.42 -14.58 29.65
C LYS A 774 -35.02 -13.87 28.44
N GLU A 775 -35.31 -14.59 27.37
CA GLU A 775 -35.97 -14.02 26.20
C GLU A 775 -37.37 -13.48 26.52
N GLN A 776 -38.11 -14.14 27.43
CA GLN A 776 -39.41 -13.65 27.93
C GLN A 776 -39.25 -12.41 28.81
N GLU A 777 -38.18 -12.34 29.62
CA GLU A 777 -37.88 -11.18 30.48
C GLU A 777 -37.48 -9.95 29.64
N PHE A 778 -36.69 -10.13 28.58
CA PHE A 778 -36.12 -9.03 27.77
C PHE A 778 -37.02 -8.62 26.59
N THR A 779 -37.92 -9.44 26.18
CA THR A 779 -38.65 -9.46 24.91
C THR A 779 -37.77 -9.91 23.73
N SER A 780 -38.35 -10.59 22.75
CA SER A 780 -37.58 -11.20 21.63
C SER A 780 -36.76 -10.19 20.81
N PRO A 781 -37.29 -9.00 20.42
CA PRO A 781 -36.49 -8.03 19.69
C PRO A 781 -35.27 -7.52 20.46
N VAL A 782 -35.43 -7.26 21.76
CA VAL A 782 -34.34 -6.78 22.63
C VAL A 782 -33.30 -7.88 22.81
N MET A 783 -33.73 -9.12 23.00
CA MET A 783 -32.82 -10.26 23.12
C MET A 783 -31.97 -10.46 21.85
N ARG A 784 -32.56 -10.34 20.65
CA ARG A 784 -31.84 -10.39 19.37
C ARG A 784 -30.74 -9.32 19.29
N GLU A 785 -31.03 -8.12 19.77
CA GLU A 785 -30.00 -7.05 19.75
C GLU A 785 -28.90 -7.29 20.80
N VAL A 786 -29.25 -7.78 22.00
CA VAL A 786 -28.28 -8.17 23.03
C VAL A 786 -27.32 -9.24 22.49
N GLU A 787 -27.84 -10.25 21.82
CA GLU A 787 -27.05 -11.32 21.21
C GLU A 787 -26.04 -10.78 20.19
N ARG A 788 -26.52 -9.90 19.29
CA ARG A 788 -25.63 -9.26 18.30
C ARG A 788 -24.55 -8.44 18.95
N VAL A 789 -24.89 -7.60 19.92
CA VAL A 789 -23.95 -6.74 20.66
C VAL A 789 -22.89 -7.59 21.36
N VAL A 790 -23.30 -8.62 22.08
CA VAL A 790 -22.37 -9.48 22.82
C VAL A 790 -21.48 -10.26 21.87
N LEU A 791 -22.06 -10.88 20.83
CA LEU A 791 -21.29 -11.69 19.88
C LEU A 791 -20.27 -10.86 19.11
N LEU A 792 -20.67 -9.72 18.54
CA LEU A 792 -19.75 -8.83 17.82
C LEU A 792 -18.61 -8.37 18.73
N ARG A 793 -18.92 -7.99 19.97
CA ARG A 793 -17.90 -7.52 20.90
C ARG A 793 -16.91 -8.62 21.29
N VAL A 794 -17.38 -9.81 21.57
CA VAL A 794 -16.51 -10.95 21.90
C VAL A 794 -15.63 -11.33 20.72
N VAL A 795 -16.22 -11.42 19.52
CA VAL A 795 -15.46 -11.72 18.29
C VAL A 795 -14.37 -10.67 18.08
N ASP A 796 -14.69 -9.38 18.20
CA ASP A 796 -13.71 -8.30 18.00
C ASP A 796 -12.58 -8.35 19.05
N GLU A 797 -12.88 -8.59 20.31
CA GLU A 797 -11.89 -8.71 21.39
C GLU A 797 -10.91 -9.86 21.12
N TYR A 798 -11.41 -11.07 20.89
CA TYR A 798 -10.57 -12.26 20.66
C TYR A 798 -9.83 -12.23 19.33
N TRP A 799 -10.45 -11.69 18.28
CA TRP A 799 -9.78 -11.56 16.97
C TRP A 799 -8.61 -10.60 17.02
N MET A 800 -8.73 -9.46 17.70
CA MET A 800 -7.61 -8.52 17.87
C MET A 800 -6.45 -9.13 18.68
N ASP A 801 -6.76 -9.89 19.74
CA ASP A 801 -5.73 -10.59 20.51
C ASP A 801 -5.06 -11.69 19.68
N HIS A 802 -5.82 -12.38 18.83
CA HIS A 802 -5.31 -13.40 17.94
C HIS A 802 -4.36 -12.84 16.87
N ILE A 803 -4.65 -11.67 16.30
CA ILE A 803 -3.77 -11.00 15.33
C ILE A 803 -2.40 -10.76 15.96
N ASP A 804 -2.35 -10.25 17.19
CA ASP A 804 -1.09 -9.99 17.90
C ASP A 804 -0.36 -11.31 18.22
N ALA A 805 -1.08 -12.32 18.70
CA ALA A 805 -0.50 -13.64 19.00
C ALA A 805 0.09 -14.33 17.73
N MET A 806 -0.58 -14.17 16.59
CA MET A 806 -0.08 -14.67 15.31
C MET A 806 1.16 -13.92 14.82
N ALA A 807 1.28 -12.63 15.11
CA ALA A 807 2.48 -11.85 14.82
C ALA A 807 3.68 -12.35 15.67
N ASP A 808 3.45 -12.63 16.95
CA ASP A 808 4.47 -13.20 17.84
C ASP A 808 4.89 -14.60 17.40
N LEU A 809 3.92 -15.45 17.01
CA LEU A 809 4.20 -16.78 16.45
C LEU A 809 5.11 -16.70 15.22
N ARG A 810 4.82 -15.76 14.30
CA ARG A 810 5.62 -15.56 13.07
C ARG A 810 7.07 -15.21 13.35
N GLN A 811 7.33 -14.43 14.41
CA GLN A 811 8.71 -14.10 14.82
C GLN A 811 9.45 -15.33 15.34
N GLY A 812 8.81 -16.12 16.21
CA GLY A 812 9.42 -17.28 16.85
C GLY A 812 9.60 -18.48 15.94
N ILE A 813 8.68 -18.68 14.99
CA ILE A 813 8.62 -19.92 14.19
C ILE A 813 9.84 -20.15 13.30
N ARG A 814 10.58 -19.11 12.92
CA ARG A 814 11.79 -19.20 12.10
C ARG A 814 12.88 -20.03 12.76
N LEU A 815 12.90 -20.10 14.09
CA LEU A 815 13.84 -20.92 14.83
C LEU A 815 13.62 -22.42 14.61
N ARG A 816 12.44 -22.84 14.15
CA ARG A 816 12.13 -24.25 13.81
C ARG A 816 12.97 -24.76 12.63
N ALA A 817 13.49 -23.86 11.78
CA ALA A 817 14.40 -24.24 10.70
C ALA A 817 15.66 -24.96 11.20
N TYR A 818 16.16 -24.63 12.38
CA TYR A 818 17.30 -25.31 13.00
C TYR A 818 16.97 -26.77 13.36
N ALA A 819 15.71 -27.11 13.59
CA ALA A 819 15.22 -28.48 13.83
C ALA A 819 14.84 -29.21 12.53
N GLN A 820 15.26 -28.71 11.35
CA GLN A 820 14.96 -29.26 10.02
C GLN A 820 13.45 -29.36 9.71
N THR A 821 12.64 -28.54 10.37
CA THR A 821 11.21 -28.42 10.08
C THR A 821 11.01 -27.17 9.22
N ASP A 822 10.21 -27.30 8.14
CA ASP A 822 9.84 -26.14 7.34
C ASP A 822 9.03 -25.15 8.19
N PRO A 823 9.51 -23.90 8.38
CA PRO A 823 8.84 -22.92 9.24
C PRO A 823 7.41 -22.59 8.80
N VAL A 824 7.12 -22.63 7.49
CA VAL A 824 5.79 -22.36 6.97
C VAL A 824 4.80 -23.48 7.32
N ILE A 825 5.26 -24.74 7.25
CA ILE A 825 4.45 -25.89 7.65
C ILE A 825 4.18 -25.87 9.16
N ALA A 826 5.21 -25.59 9.96
CA ALA A 826 5.05 -25.44 11.41
C ALA A 826 4.07 -24.31 11.76
N TYR A 827 4.21 -23.15 11.09
CA TYR A 827 3.31 -22.01 11.26
C TYR A 827 1.86 -22.36 10.94
N LYS A 828 1.60 -23.07 9.83
CA LYS A 828 0.25 -23.52 9.45
C LYS A 828 -0.39 -24.41 10.51
N LYS A 829 0.39 -25.28 11.11
CA LYS A 829 -0.10 -26.20 12.14
C LYS A 829 -0.39 -25.48 13.45
N GLU A 830 0.61 -24.77 13.99
CA GLU A 830 0.46 -24.04 15.27
C GLU A 830 -0.62 -22.96 15.17
N SER A 831 -0.75 -22.29 14.01
CA SER A 831 -1.79 -21.30 13.78
C SER A 831 -3.21 -21.89 13.73
N LEU A 832 -3.36 -23.12 13.26
CA LEU A 832 -4.66 -23.81 13.27
C LEU A 832 -5.08 -24.12 14.69
N ASP A 833 -4.18 -24.68 15.49
CA ASP A 833 -4.43 -24.99 16.91
C ASP A 833 -4.85 -23.71 17.66
N MET A 834 -4.13 -22.60 17.49
CA MET A 834 -4.45 -21.30 18.11
C MET A 834 -5.79 -20.74 17.64
N PHE A 835 -6.15 -20.93 16.36
CA PHE A 835 -7.42 -20.47 15.80
C PHE A 835 -8.60 -21.27 16.36
N GLU A 836 -8.47 -22.60 16.48
CA GLU A 836 -9.48 -23.48 17.09
C GLU A 836 -9.70 -23.13 18.57
N GLU A 837 -8.61 -22.87 19.32
CA GLU A 837 -8.69 -22.38 20.70
C GLU A 837 -9.43 -21.04 20.79
N MET A 838 -9.12 -20.09 19.91
CA MET A 838 -9.82 -18.78 19.85
C MET A 838 -11.32 -18.97 19.56
N ILE A 839 -11.69 -19.80 18.59
CA ILE A 839 -13.11 -20.06 18.27
C ILE A 839 -13.83 -20.67 19.47
N SER A 840 -13.22 -21.64 20.15
CA SER A 840 -13.78 -22.23 21.36
C SER A 840 -13.96 -21.20 22.49
N ALA A 841 -12.98 -20.33 22.68
CA ALA A 841 -13.05 -19.24 23.65
C ALA A 841 -14.14 -18.22 23.30
N ILE A 842 -14.31 -17.85 22.02
CA ILE A 842 -15.40 -16.97 21.55
C ILE A 842 -16.77 -17.59 21.88
N GLN A 843 -16.94 -18.88 21.61
CA GLN A 843 -18.21 -19.58 21.90
C GLN A 843 -18.52 -19.56 23.40
N SER A 844 -17.57 -19.96 24.23
CA SER A 844 -17.74 -20.03 25.69
C SER A 844 -17.97 -18.65 26.30
N GLU A 845 -17.21 -17.64 25.88
CA GLU A 845 -17.33 -16.28 26.42
C GLU A 845 -18.62 -15.59 25.97
N THR A 846 -19.06 -15.82 24.74
CA THR A 846 -20.33 -15.29 24.22
C THR A 846 -21.51 -15.81 25.06
N VAL A 847 -21.54 -17.11 25.28
CA VAL A 847 -22.60 -17.73 26.10
C VAL A 847 -22.52 -17.22 27.54
N ARG A 848 -21.32 -17.20 28.14
CA ARG A 848 -21.10 -16.70 29.50
C ARG A 848 -21.62 -15.27 29.68
N ARG A 849 -21.29 -14.36 28.74
CA ARG A 849 -21.75 -12.94 28.80
C ARG A 849 -23.25 -12.85 28.62
N LEU A 850 -23.84 -13.58 27.68
CA LEU A 850 -25.28 -13.56 27.45
C LEU A 850 -26.07 -14.01 28.70
N TYR A 851 -25.59 -15.06 29.38
CA TYR A 851 -26.25 -15.56 30.57
C TYR A 851 -26.08 -14.65 31.79
N SER A 852 -25.02 -13.82 31.82
CA SER A 852 -24.75 -12.86 32.90
C SER A 852 -25.40 -11.48 32.67
N VAL A 853 -25.84 -11.15 31.46
CA VAL A 853 -26.45 -9.84 31.14
C VAL A 853 -27.66 -9.54 31.98
N ARG A 854 -27.77 -8.32 32.52
CA ARG A 854 -28.95 -7.79 33.21
C ARG A 854 -29.28 -6.43 32.61
N LEU A 855 -30.53 -6.22 32.19
CA LEU A 855 -31.00 -4.92 31.71
C LEU A 855 -31.17 -3.95 32.86
N LYS A 856 -30.63 -2.75 32.70
CA LYS A 856 -30.99 -1.57 33.46
C LYS A 856 -32.21 -0.93 32.81
N LYS A 857 -33.24 -0.65 33.58
CA LYS A 857 -34.59 -0.25 33.09
C LYS A 857 -34.67 1.03 32.25
N ASP A 858 -33.58 1.85 32.16
CA ASP A 858 -33.64 3.20 31.57
C ASP A 858 -32.54 3.49 30.54
N GLU A 859 -31.77 2.51 30.05
CA GLU A 859 -30.73 2.74 29.03
C GLU A 859 -31.08 2.04 27.71
N GLU A 860 -31.03 2.78 26.59
CA GLU A 860 -31.03 2.20 25.25
C GLU A 860 -29.79 1.31 25.05
N ILE A 861 -29.98 0.12 24.51
CA ILE A 861 -28.88 -0.77 24.16
C ILE A 861 -28.14 -0.17 22.99
N LYS A 862 -26.90 0.29 23.25
CA LYS A 862 -25.99 0.85 22.23
C LYS A 862 -24.81 -0.08 22.03
N ARG A 863 -24.47 -0.31 20.77
CA ARG A 863 -23.23 -1.01 20.42
C ARG A 863 -22.06 -0.06 20.65
N GLU A 864 -21.03 -0.53 21.35
CA GLU A 864 -19.79 0.21 21.56
C GLU A 864 -18.65 -0.51 20.86
N ARG A 865 -17.80 0.26 20.17
CA ARG A 865 -16.57 -0.27 19.58
C ARG A 865 -15.57 -0.63 20.67
N VAL A 866 -14.97 -1.82 20.56
CA VAL A 866 -13.90 -2.28 21.44
C VAL A 866 -12.65 -1.40 21.24
N ALA A 867 -12.36 -1.06 20.02
CA ALA A 867 -11.21 -0.23 19.66
C ALA A 867 -11.50 1.27 19.86
N LYS A 868 -10.72 1.94 20.71
CA LYS A 868 -10.76 3.39 20.92
C LYS A 868 -9.46 4.03 20.41
N GLY A 869 -9.56 5.21 19.77
CA GLY A 869 -8.37 5.97 19.32
C GLY A 869 -7.65 5.31 18.16
N MET A 870 -8.38 4.90 17.12
CA MET A 870 -7.79 4.26 15.93
C MET A 870 -6.88 5.21 15.16
N THR A 871 -5.73 4.68 14.74
CA THR A 871 -4.77 5.35 13.85
C THR A 871 -4.53 4.46 12.65
N GLU A 872 -4.58 5.01 11.46
CA GLU A 872 -4.30 4.30 10.22
C GLU A 872 -2.81 4.43 9.89
N SER A 873 -2.17 3.34 9.53
CA SER A 873 -0.80 3.35 9.07
C SER A 873 -0.68 2.60 7.74
N VAL A 874 -0.15 3.28 6.76
CA VAL A 874 0.04 2.75 5.41
C VAL A 874 1.42 3.05 4.92
N GLY A 875 1.85 2.16 4.05
CA GLY A 875 2.97 2.35 3.20
C GLY A 875 2.62 3.16 1.95
N GLY A 876 2.53 4.51 1.92
CA GLY A 876 2.28 5.37 0.76
C GLY A 876 1.86 6.77 1.14
N ASP A 877 2.01 7.67 0.25
CA ASP A 877 1.84 9.09 0.34
C ASP A 877 0.46 9.50 0.90
N GLY A 878 0.38 9.61 2.21
CA GLY A 878 -0.76 10.18 2.93
C GLY A 878 -0.34 11.50 3.54
N THR A 879 -0.49 12.60 2.80
CA THR A 879 -0.37 13.95 3.35
C THR A 879 -1.52 14.24 4.30
N VAL A 880 -1.44 13.78 5.54
CA VAL A 880 -2.31 14.29 6.58
C VAL A 880 -1.79 15.66 6.96
N LYS A 881 -2.34 16.71 6.38
CA LYS A 881 -2.30 18.03 7.00
C LYS A 881 -3.15 17.94 8.28
N LYS A 882 -2.51 17.68 9.43
CA LYS A 882 -3.11 18.10 10.68
C LYS A 882 -3.33 19.60 10.55
N GLN A 883 -4.61 20.03 10.45
CA GLN A 883 -4.91 21.44 10.63
C GLN A 883 -4.20 21.87 11.91
N PRO A 884 -3.40 22.93 11.89
CA PRO A 884 -2.79 23.42 13.11
C PRO A 884 -3.95 23.72 14.05
N ARG A 885 -4.03 23.02 15.17
CA ARG A 885 -4.87 23.46 16.30
C ARG A 885 -4.46 24.88 16.53
N ARG A 886 -5.32 25.84 16.18
CA ARG A 886 -5.19 27.22 16.64
C ARG A 886 -5.27 27.14 18.15
N VAL A 887 -4.12 26.95 18.78
CA VAL A 887 -3.95 27.30 20.19
C VAL A 887 -4.17 28.81 20.20
N GLN A 888 -5.34 29.24 20.63
CA GLN A 888 -5.53 30.64 20.96
C GLN A 888 -4.42 30.99 21.93
N LYS A 889 -3.42 31.73 21.44
CA LYS A 889 -2.38 32.28 22.31
C LYS A 889 -3.09 33.20 23.28
N ILE A 890 -3.29 32.75 24.49
CA ILE A 890 -3.88 33.54 25.57
C ILE A 890 -2.87 34.62 25.87
N GLY A 891 -3.27 35.88 25.65
CA GLY A 891 -2.43 37.03 25.94
C GLY A 891 -2.16 37.11 27.45
N ARG A 892 -0.99 37.60 27.84
CA ARG A 892 -0.61 37.76 29.27
C ARG A 892 -1.67 38.50 30.08
N ASN A 893 -2.48 39.37 29.49
CA ASN A 893 -3.51 40.19 30.14
C ASN A 893 -4.93 39.61 30.01
N ASP A 894 -5.14 38.52 29.27
CA ASP A 894 -6.46 37.88 29.09
C ASP A 894 -6.90 37.15 30.39
N PRO A 895 -8.21 36.93 30.55
CA PRO A 895 -8.73 36.15 31.66
C PRO A 895 -8.16 34.74 31.65
N CYS A 896 -7.76 34.23 32.80
CA CYS A 896 -7.17 32.89 32.88
C CYS A 896 -8.24 31.82 32.58
N PRO A 897 -7.96 30.85 31.72
CA PRO A 897 -8.90 29.78 31.32
C PRO A 897 -9.25 28.83 32.48
N CYS A 898 -8.54 28.88 33.62
CA CYS A 898 -8.87 28.08 34.77
C CYS A 898 -10.12 28.58 35.56
N GLY A 899 -10.80 29.63 35.06
CA GLY A 899 -12.01 30.16 35.72
C GLY A 899 -11.77 31.00 36.98
N SER A 900 -10.50 31.31 37.34
CA SER A 900 -10.16 32.04 38.55
C SER A 900 -10.48 33.54 38.56
N GLY A 901 -10.95 34.08 37.43
CA GLY A 901 -11.20 35.53 37.27
C GLY A 901 -9.95 36.41 37.23
N LYS A 902 -8.75 35.84 37.38
CA LYS A 902 -7.47 36.55 37.32
C LYS A 902 -6.91 36.61 35.91
N LYS A 903 -6.07 37.64 35.62
CA LYS A 903 -5.34 37.69 34.34
C LYS A 903 -4.36 36.50 34.23
N TYR A 904 -4.13 35.97 33.07
CA TYR A 904 -3.30 34.78 32.80
C TYR A 904 -1.91 34.89 33.45
N LYS A 905 -1.23 36.04 33.31
CA LYS A 905 0.08 36.30 33.92
C LYS A 905 0.08 36.25 35.46
N ASN A 906 -1.06 36.41 36.12
CA ASN A 906 -1.19 36.41 37.56
C ASN A 906 -1.81 35.09 38.09
N CYS A 907 -1.96 34.08 37.24
CA CYS A 907 -2.52 32.78 37.58
C CYS A 907 -1.71 31.66 36.93
N CYS A 908 -2.24 30.91 35.95
CA CYS A 908 -1.57 29.77 35.35
C CYS A 908 -0.33 30.16 34.50
N GLY A 909 -0.29 31.39 33.96
CA GLY A 909 0.86 31.93 33.22
C GLY A 909 1.90 32.66 34.07
N ARG A 910 1.94 32.45 35.42
CA ARG A 910 2.89 33.16 36.31
C ARG A 910 4.32 32.65 36.13
N ASN A 911 4.48 31.39 35.72
CA ASN A 911 5.77 30.72 35.55
C ASN A 911 6.02 30.30 34.09
N ALA A 912 5.23 30.80 33.12
CA ALA A 912 5.36 30.54 31.69
C ALA A 912 6.10 31.68 30.96
#